data_2b57a6d1fedf79df380067edb929e4a7
#
_entry.id   2b57a6d1fedf79df380067edb929e4a7
#
_cell.length_a   1.000
_cell.length_b   1.000
_cell.length_c   1.000
_cell.angle_alpha   90.00
_cell.angle_beta   90.00
_cell.angle_gamma   90.00
#
_symmetry.space_group_name_H-M   'P 1'
#
loop_
_entity.id
_entity.type
_entity.pdbx_description
1 polymer ?
#
loop_
_entity_poly.entity_id
_entity_poly.type
_entity_poly.pdbx_seq_one_letter_code
_entity_poly.pdbx_strand_id
1 'polypeptide(L)'
;MKTTFLLLFPALAVLGLTTQCQSSKPVAAASAVVAPAAPAALKEYRYEAVPGDPLQARIYHLANGLTVYLSDYKDAPRIQAYLAVRAGSKNDPATATGLAHYLEHMVFKGTSKLGTQNWAKEKAELDKIEALYEGYRAERNNPLARQRTYHQIDSISGVAARYAVPNEYDKVMGAIGAKNSNAHTSNEETVYQEDIPSNQLEKWAAIQAERLSEMVPRLFHTELEAVYEEKNRGLDSDFNKEFEALNAALYPTHPYGTQTTIGTIEHLQNPSITEIKKYFGQYYGPNNVALCLSGDLDYDATIRVIDRYFGALPSRPVPAFVSPVEKPLTAPVVREVVGPQAENVMLGFRLPGKATRDALRLRMLDKILANGQAGLIDLDLNQRQRVLQAASFTDLNDDYSTHVIYGTPRQGQPLEAVQALLLAELAKVKAGDFPDWLVPAIINNDRLERTKSYESNEARASALYEAFIERVDWKDYVQQQADFATLTKAEIVKFANDYYGANYVAVFKRTSIDPNKVKVLKPAITPVPANRDAASAYYKQLTALPSTALQPVFVDYQKDIQQTEIKPGLPLYYTHNAENGLFNLSYALDVGTNDDPRWGLVDDYLQYLGTGRYSAAQLQQEFFKLGCSFSVSSGPDRLLLTLSGLDSNLEPALRLFEQLLNAPRPDAAALHNMVAGILKTRQDAKLNKQVILNAAMVSYVKYGPKNPFTNILSEPALKALKPEQLTALIQKIPSYQHRVLYYGPRPLRGDTITIADVLKLHRTPAKLTPAPAAKDFAEQPLKDRKVYWVDYNMVQAEILFLTKGDLYSKELVPTVALYNEYFGGGMGSIVFQDLRESKALAYSASSRYASADKLGRSNYNLSYIGTQSDKLPEAMAGMAALLTEMPVADANLEIAKNALRNSISTERITKGNVLLSYERARRLGLDYDLRRDVYASTQNMTFAELQKFQTAKIRGQNRVVLVIGSKDRLNFKELAKYGTVQQLTLKEIFGY
;
A
#
# COMPACT_ATOMS: atom_id res chain seq x y z
N MET A 1 13.26 24.15 51.69
CA MET A 1 13.00 24.15 53.17
C MET A 1 12.68 22.71 53.55
N LYS A 2 13.52 22.21 54.45
CA LYS A 2 13.38 20.91 55.09
C LYS A 2 12.09 20.84 55.90
N THR A 3 11.45 19.69 56.00
CA THR A 3 11.19 19.08 57.33
C THR A 3 10.76 17.63 57.17
N THR A 4 11.50 16.80 57.78
CA THR A 4 11.36 15.37 58.10
C THR A 4 10.41 15.22 59.26
N PHE A 5 9.58 14.17 59.33
CA PHE A 5 9.25 13.53 60.61
C PHE A 5 9.05 12.02 60.46
N LEU A 6 9.59 11.36 61.44
CA LEU A 6 9.86 9.93 61.66
C LEU A 6 8.88 9.36 62.73
N LEU A 7 8.77 7.99 62.75
CA LEU A 7 8.41 7.12 63.88
C LEU A 7 6.92 6.95 64.19
N LEU A 8 6.33 5.77 64.50
CA LEU A 8 6.74 4.73 65.45
C LEU A 8 5.87 3.48 65.27
N PHE A 9 6.47 2.32 65.45
CA PHE A 9 5.78 1.05 65.82
C PHE A 9 5.27 1.06 67.29
N PRO A 10 4.34 0.16 67.67
CA PRO A 10 4.77 -0.84 68.66
C PRO A 10 4.26 -2.28 68.36
N ALA A 11 5.06 -3.20 68.86
CA ALA A 11 4.78 -4.61 69.05
C ALA A 11 4.25 -4.91 70.48
N LEU A 12 3.49 -5.97 70.62
CA LEU A 12 3.31 -6.80 71.87
C LEU A 12 2.60 -8.08 71.44
N ALA A 13 3.10 -9.25 71.44
CA ALA A 13 3.62 -10.17 72.48
C ALA A 13 2.52 -10.97 73.19
N VAL A 14 2.48 -12.30 72.88
CA VAL A 14 2.59 -13.51 73.75
C VAL A 14 1.40 -13.93 74.64
N LEU A 15 1.03 -15.19 74.46
CA LEU A 15 0.81 -16.32 75.35
C LEU A 15 -0.02 -17.38 74.68
N GLY A 16 0.28 -18.59 74.47
CA GLY A 16 0.92 -19.67 75.14
C GLY A 16 -0.09 -20.57 75.92
N LEU A 17 -0.33 -21.80 75.36
CA LEU A 17 -0.70 -22.98 76.25
C LEU A 17 -0.41 -24.29 75.50
N THR A 18 0.32 -25.10 76.23
CA THR A 18 0.83 -26.45 75.92
C THR A 18 -0.23 -27.53 76.17
N THR A 19 -0.14 -28.61 75.37
CA THR A 19 -0.27 -29.99 75.94
C THR A 19 0.41 -31.02 75.05
N GLN A 20 1.18 -31.84 75.73
CA GLN A 20 1.92 -33.07 75.36
C GLN A 20 1.01 -34.13 74.73
N CYS A 21 1.39 -35.21 74.15
CA CYS A 21 2.63 -35.99 73.90
C CYS A 21 2.18 -37.21 73.14
N GLN A 22 2.93 -37.71 72.15
CA GLN A 22 3.53 -39.05 72.20
C GLN A 22 4.31 -39.39 70.90
N SER A 23 5.39 -40.03 71.14
CA SER A 23 6.52 -40.34 70.30
C SER A 23 6.33 -41.39 69.23
N SER A 24 6.98 -41.23 68.06
CA SER A 24 7.71 -42.30 67.38
C SER A 24 8.88 -41.75 66.61
N LYS A 25 10.00 -42.47 66.66
CA LYS A 25 11.36 -42.12 66.33
C LYS A 25 11.63 -41.94 64.82
N PRO A 26 12.77 -41.31 64.49
CA PRO A 26 12.96 -40.64 63.21
C PRO A 26 13.68 -41.51 62.16
N VAL A 27 13.37 -41.27 60.88
CA VAL A 27 14.30 -41.59 59.79
C VAL A 27 14.80 -40.23 59.24
N ALA A 28 16.07 -40.00 59.42
CA ALA A 28 16.76 -38.80 58.93
C ALA A 28 16.89 -38.88 57.42
N ALA A 29 16.20 -37.98 56.73
CA ALA A 29 16.51 -37.62 55.35
C ALA A 29 17.07 -36.19 55.37
N ALA A 30 18.36 -36.06 55.12
CA ALA A 30 19.05 -34.79 54.99
C ALA A 30 18.47 -34.02 53.75
N SER A 31 17.72 -32.98 54.03
CA SER A 31 17.35 -32.02 53.02
C SER A 31 18.55 -31.14 52.72
N ALA A 32 19.26 -31.43 51.63
CA ALA A 32 20.23 -30.50 51.08
C ALA A 32 19.47 -29.24 50.69
N VAL A 33 19.75 -28.12 51.33
CA VAL A 33 19.39 -26.78 50.87
C VAL A 33 20.09 -26.57 49.53
N VAL A 34 19.36 -26.75 48.45
CA VAL A 34 19.84 -26.34 47.12
C VAL A 34 19.94 -24.82 47.14
N ALA A 35 21.14 -24.29 47.12
CA ALA A 35 21.39 -22.90 46.87
C ALA A 35 20.69 -22.50 45.56
N PRO A 36 20.06 -21.30 45.48
CA PRO A 36 19.51 -20.85 44.24
C PRO A 36 20.61 -20.90 43.17
N ALA A 37 20.36 -21.61 42.10
CA ALA A 37 21.28 -21.66 40.97
C ALA A 37 21.61 -20.21 40.56
N ALA A 38 22.88 -19.88 40.41
CA ALA A 38 23.31 -18.61 39.88
C ALA A 38 22.56 -18.38 38.58
N PRO A 39 22.05 -17.16 38.30
CA PRO A 39 21.38 -16.89 37.06
C PRO A 39 22.32 -17.34 35.94
N ALA A 40 21.80 -18.21 35.05
CA ALA A 40 22.54 -18.66 33.89
C ALA A 40 23.07 -17.43 33.17
N ALA A 41 24.36 -17.38 32.84
CA ALA A 41 24.96 -16.28 32.12
C ALA A 41 24.12 -16.05 30.87
N LEU A 42 23.66 -14.82 30.67
CA LEU A 42 22.84 -14.45 29.51
C LEU A 42 23.65 -14.77 28.26
N LYS A 43 23.05 -15.51 27.30
CA LYS A 43 23.68 -15.82 26.02
C LYS A 43 24.05 -14.51 25.34
N GLU A 44 25.31 -14.32 25.02
CA GLU A 44 25.81 -13.17 24.28
C GLU A 44 25.71 -13.46 22.79
N TYR A 45 25.11 -12.54 22.03
CA TYR A 45 24.94 -12.68 20.59
C TYR A 45 25.93 -11.79 19.85
N ARG A 46 26.71 -12.39 18.97
CA ARG A 46 27.58 -11.63 18.05
C ARG A 46 26.75 -11.04 16.93
N TYR A 47 27.09 -9.83 16.53
CA TYR A 47 26.44 -9.14 15.42
C TYR A 47 27.47 -8.42 14.55
N GLU A 48 27.07 -8.17 13.31
CA GLU A 48 27.76 -7.29 12.39
C GLU A 48 27.12 -5.92 12.44
N ALA A 49 27.92 -4.86 12.32
CA ALA A 49 27.47 -3.48 12.22
C ALA A 49 28.43 -2.69 11.34
N VAL A 50 27.92 -1.71 10.61
CA VAL A 50 28.70 -0.89 9.70
C VAL A 50 28.86 0.51 10.30
N PRO A 51 30.10 1.00 10.51
CA PRO A 51 30.31 2.36 10.98
C PRO A 51 29.72 3.39 10.00
N GLY A 52 28.94 4.33 10.52
CA GLY A 52 28.29 5.37 9.72
C GLY A 52 27.02 4.91 8.98
N ASP A 53 26.54 3.71 9.22
CA ASP A 53 25.26 3.23 8.71
C ASP A 53 24.11 4.12 9.24
N PRO A 54 23.34 4.78 8.35
CA PRO A 54 22.20 5.62 8.77
C PRO A 54 21.07 4.84 9.43
N LEU A 55 20.97 3.53 9.17
CA LEU A 55 19.98 2.66 9.79
C LEU A 55 20.44 2.13 11.15
N GLN A 56 21.73 2.23 11.47
CA GLN A 56 22.35 1.66 12.67
C GLN A 56 22.02 0.17 12.82
N ALA A 57 22.00 -0.56 11.69
CA ALA A 57 21.55 -1.93 11.66
C ALA A 57 22.53 -2.86 12.41
N ARG A 58 21.98 -3.85 13.11
CA ARG A 58 22.72 -5.00 13.64
C ARG A 58 22.25 -6.25 12.96
N ILE A 59 23.20 -7.02 12.41
CA ILE A 59 22.94 -8.25 11.69
C ILE A 59 23.40 -9.42 12.54
N TYR A 60 22.50 -10.35 12.85
CA TYR A 60 22.77 -11.54 13.63
C TYR A 60 22.59 -12.78 12.76
N HIS A 61 23.48 -13.77 12.94
CA HIS A 61 23.36 -15.08 12.31
C HIS A 61 23.14 -16.13 13.40
N LEU A 62 21.97 -16.76 13.39
CA LEU A 62 21.68 -17.85 14.33
C LEU A 62 22.33 -19.16 13.86
N ALA A 63 22.52 -20.11 14.81
CA ALA A 63 23.20 -21.38 14.55
C ALA A 63 22.53 -22.23 13.45
N ASN A 64 21.22 -22.03 13.23
CA ASN A 64 20.47 -22.73 12.19
C ASN A 64 20.46 -21.99 10.84
N GLY A 65 21.27 -20.94 10.68
CA GLY A 65 21.42 -20.18 9.44
C GLY A 65 20.40 -19.05 9.26
N LEU A 66 19.47 -18.82 10.19
CA LEU A 66 18.57 -17.66 10.13
C LEU A 66 19.35 -16.37 10.27
N THR A 67 19.15 -15.45 9.35
CA THR A 67 19.70 -14.09 9.43
C THR A 67 18.67 -13.15 10.01
N VAL A 68 19.06 -12.32 10.96
CA VAL A 68 18.19 -11.34 11.63
C VAL A 68 18.81 -9.97 11.52
N TYR A 69 18.09 -9.07 10.86
CA TYR A 69 18.43 -7.66 10.71
C TYR A 69 17.56 -6.83 11.63
N LEU A 70 18.19 -6.02 12.48
CA LEU A 70 17.49 -5.14 13.42
C LEU A 70 17.92 -3.70 13.23
N SER A 71 16.97 -2.76 13.23
CA SER A 71 17.21 -1.31 13.19
C SER A 71 16.32 -0.61 14.21
N ASP A 72 16.93 0.10 15.17
CA ASP A 72 16.18 0.87 16.18
C ASP A 72 15.81 2.25 15.63
N TYR A 73 14.49 2.55 15.59
CA TYR A 73 13.96 3.87 15.23
C TYR A 73 12.59 4.09 15.89
N LYS A 74 12.59 4.87 16.97
CA LYS A 74 11.46 5.00 17.93
C LYS A 74 10.49 6.14 17.61
N ASP A 75 10.09 6.32 16.37
CA ASP A 75 9.09 7.34 15.99
C ASP A 75 7.70 7.04 16.61
N ALA A 76 7.34 5.76 16.69
CA ALA A 76 6.14 5.28 17.36
C ALA A 76 6.44 3.94 18.07
N PRO A 77 5.68 3.53 19.09
CA PRO A 77 5.87 2.24 19.77
C PRO A 77 5.39 1.08 18.92
N ARG A 78 5.97 0.97 17.72
CA ARG A 78 5.66 -0.05 16.70
C ARG A 78 6.95 -0.59 16.08
N ILE A 79 6.86 -1.77 15.51
CA ILE A 79 7.93 -2.44 14.79
C ILE A 79 7.37 -2.88 13.44
N GLN A 80 7.98 -2.41 12.36
CA GLN A 80 7.77 -2.99 11.04
C GLN A 80 8.63 -4.25 10.93
N ALA A 81 8.01 -5.34 10.59
CA ALA A 81 8.64 -6.65 10.52
C ALA A 81 8.41 -7.30 9.15
N TYR A 82 9.48 -7.82 8.58
CA TYR A 82 9.45 -8.65 7.37
C TYR A 82 10.04 -10.02 7.67
N LEU A 83 9.37 -11.07 7.17
CA LEU A 83 9.93 -12.40 7.01
C LEU A 83 10.15 -12.60 5.50
N ALA A 84 11.41 -12.56 5.08
CA ALA A 84 11.80 -12.62 3.68
C ALA A 84 12.38 -13.99 3.33
N VAL A 85 11.83 -14.64 2.30
CA VAL A 85 12.27 -15.94 1.77
C VAL A 85 12.93 -15.72 0.42
N ARG A 86 14.18 -16.22 0.22
CA ARG A 86 14.91 -16.18 -1.05
C ARG A 86 14.37 -17.25 -2.01
N ALA A 87 13.11 -17.19 -2.33
CA ALA A 87 12.47 -18.05 -3.32
C ALA A 87 11.21 -17.39 -3.83
N GLY A 88 11.08 -17.34 -5.13
CA GLY A 88 9.96 -16.76 -5.86
C GLY A 88 9.57 -17.60 -7.06
N SER A 89 8.83 -17.03 -7.99
CA SER A 89 8.27 -17.77 -9.13
C SER A 89 9.33 -18.32 -10.10
N LYS A 90 10.56 -17.79 -10.12
CA LYS A 90 11.64 -18.40 -10.92
C LYS A 90 12.00 -19.83 -10.46
N ASN A 91 11.69 -20.14 -9.20
CA ASN A 91 11.97 -21.45 -8.61
C ASN A 91 10.84 -22.47 -8.84
N ASP A 92 9.74 -22.06 -9.45
CA ASP A 92 8.65 -22.96 -9.79
C ASP A 92 9.10 -24.01 -10.83
N PRO A 93 8.68 -25.26 -10.70
CA PRO A 93 8.87 -26.22 -11.78
C PRO A 93 8.13 -25.76 -13.05
N ALA A 94 8.77 -25.88 -14.20
CA ALA A 94 8.16 -25.50 -15.48
C ALA A 94 6.82 -26.21 -15.79
N THR A 95 6.55 -27.34 -15.14
CA THR A 95 5.30 -28.13 -15.27
C THR A 95 4.23 -27.77 -14.24
N ALA A 96 4.51 -26.83 -13.34
CA ALA A 96 3.61 -26.41 -12.26
C ALA A 96 3.97 -24.99 -11.83
N THR A 97 3.74 -23.99 -12.67
CA THR A 97 4.00 -22.58 -12.38
C THR A 97 2.92 -21.99 -11.48
N GLY A 98 3.26 -20.96 -10.71
CA GLY A 98 2.38 -20.33 -9.71
C GLY A 98 2.45 -20.98 -8.34
N LEU A 99 3.39 -21.93 -8.11
CA LEU A 99 3.51 -22.62 -6.83
C LEU A 99 3.97 -21.68 -5.71
N ALA A 100 4.97 -20.84 -5.98
CA ALA A 100 5.48 -19.87 -5.00
C ALA A 100 4.37 -18.95 -4.49
N HIS A 101 3.59 -18.40 -5.42
CA HIS A 101 2.48 -17.50 -5.11
C HIS A 101 1.33 -18.24 -4.38
N TYR A 102 0.97 -19.46 -4.84
CA TYR A 102 -0.08 -20.20 -4.15
C TYR A 102 0.38 -20.67 -2.75
N LEU A 103 1.66 -20.99 -2.58
CA LEU A 103 2.22 -21.30 -1.26
C LEU A 103 2.17 -20.08 -0.34
N GLU A 104 2.42 -18.88 -0.85
CA GLU A 104 2.24 -17.64 -0.09
C GLU A 104 0.86 -17.61 0.56
N HIS A 105 -0.22 -17.84 -0.22
CA HIS A 105 -1.58 -17.93 0.30
C HIS A 105 -1.76 -19.06 1.33
N MET A 106 -1.16 -20.23 1.09
CA MET A 106 -1.31 -21.39 1.98
C MET A 106 -0.67 -21.17 3.35
N VAL A 107 0.42 -20.41 3.43
CA VAL A 107 1.10 -20.11 4.72
C VAL A 107 0.20 -19.28 5.67
N PHE A 108 -0.81 -18.55 5.15
CA PHE A 108 -1.81 -17.87 5.97
C PHE A 108 -2.88 -18.81 6.55
N LYS A 109 -2.99 -20.05 6.07
CA LYS A 109 -4.05 -21.00 6.50
C LYS A 109 -3.69 -21.77 7.78
N GLY A 110 -2.49 -21.53 8.31
CA GLY A 110 -2.03 -22.04 9.60
C GLY A 110 -1.29 -23.37 9.52
N THR A 111 -1.21 -24.07 10.66
CA THR A 111 -0.38 -25.25 10.90
C THR A 111 -1.21 -26.37 11.52
N SER A 112 -0.58 -27.45 11.96
CA SER A 112 -1.24 -28.50 12.75
C SER A 112 -1.73 -28.01 14.13
N LYS A 113 -1.26 -26.84 14.60
CA LYS A 113 -1.67 -26.26 15.87
C LYS A 113 -2.57 -25.04 15.70
N LEU A 114 -2.27 -24.18 14.71
CA LEU A 114 -3.00 -22.95 14.39
C LEU A 114 -4.00 -23.22 13.26
N GLY A 115 -5.24 -22.76 13.38
CA GLY A 115 -6.25 -22.87 12.34
C GLY A 115 -7.07 -24.17 12.38
N THR A 116 -6.96 -24.98 13.44
CA THR A 116 -7.69 -26.23 13.58
C THR A 116 -8.36 -26.39 14.94
N GLN A 117 -9.56 -26.97 14.96
CA GLN A 117 -10.24 -27.40 16.18
C GLN A 117 -9.90 -28.84 16.54
N ASN A 118 -9.53 -29.66 15.57
CA ASN A 118 -9.18 -31.08 15.76
C ASN A 118 -8.28 -31.56 14.64
N TRP A 119 -6.97 -31.44 14.84
CA TRP A 119 -5.99 -31.79 13.85
C TRP A 119 -6.05 -33.22 13.35
N ALA A 120 -6.22 -34.19 14.25
CA ALA A 120 -6.23 -35.62 13.88
C ALA A 120 -7.35 -35.95 12.89
N LYS A 121 -8.55 -35.38 13.09
CA LYS A 121 -9.69 -35.56 12.18
C LYS A 121 -9.51 -34.77 10.90
N GLU A 122 -9.04 -33.54 10.99
CA GLU A 122 -8.78 -32.68 9.82
C GLU A 122 -7.72 -33.29 8.91
N LYS A 123 -6.58 -33.74 9.47
CA LYS A 123 -5.49 -34.36 8.73
C LYS A 123 -5.95 -35.56 7.90
N ALA A 124 -6.80 -36.43 8.48
CA ALA A 124 -7.30 -37.58 7.78
C ALA A 124 -8.11 -37.25 6.50
N GLU A 125 -8.80 -36.10 6.52
CA GLU A 125 -9.50 -35.61 5.32
C GLU A 125 -8.56 -34.88 4.37
N LEU A 126 -7.59 -34.10 4.88
CA LEU A 126 -6.59 -33.41 4.05
C LEU A 126 -5.69 -34.41 3.28
N ASP A 127 -5.34 -35.56 3.89
CA ASP A 127 -4.57 -36.62 3.20
C ASP A 127 -5.36 -37.20 2.02
N LYS A 128 -6.70 -37.38 2.15
CA LYS A 128 -7.55 -37.78 1.05
C LYS A 128 -7.65 -36.73 -0.05
N ILE A 129 -7.79 -35.45 0.33
CA ILE A 129 -7.87 -34.35 -0.61
C ILE A 129 -6.58 -34.27 -1.44
N GLU A 130 -5.41 -34.42 -0.81
CA GLU A 130 -4.14 -34.45 -1.52
C GLU A 130 -4.08 -35.56 -2.56
N ALA A 131 -4.42 -36.78 -2.16
CA ALA A 131 -4.45 -37.93 -3.07
C ALA A 131 -5.43 -37.71 -4.25
N LEU A 132 -6.59 -37.11 -3.99
CA LEU A 132 -7.57 -36.80 -5.02
C LEU A 132 -7.09 -35.71 -5.99
N TYR A 133 -6.38 -34.67 -5.53
CA TYR A 133 -5.81 -33.64 -6.42
C TYR A 133 -4.72 -34.23 -7.32
N GLU A 134 -3.87 -35.12 -6.83
CA GLU A 134 -2.87 -35.80 -7.65
C GLU A 134 -3.54 -36.71 -8.70
N GLY A 135 -4.62 -37.43 -8.32
CA GLY A 135 -5.45 -38.18 -9.26
C GLY A 135 -6.13 -37.30 -10.31
N TYR A 136 -6.71 -36.18 -9.90
CA TYR A 136 -7.35 -35.18 -10.76
C TYR A 136 -6.38 -34.59 -11.80
N ARG A 137 -5.13 -34.37 -11.40
CA ARG A 137 -4.06 -33.93 -12.30
C ARG A 137 -3.70 -34.97 -13.34
N ALA A 138 -3.66 -36.24 -12.94
CA ALA A 138 -3.39 -37.36 -13.86
C ALA A 138 -4.53 -37.56 -14.88
N GLU A 139 -5.77 -37.24 -14.51
CA GLU A 139 -6.96 -37.41 -15.33
C GLU A 139 -7.22 -36.27 -16.34
N ARG A 140 -6.29 -35.35 -16.57
CA ARG A 140 -6.47 -34.16 -17.41
C ARG A 140 -7.09 -34.40 -18.79
N ASN A 141 -6.89 -35.59 -19.38
CA ASN A 141 -7.41 -35.98 -20.68
C ASN A 141 -8.76 -36.75 -20.60
N ASN A 142 -9.35 -36.92 -19.40
CA ASN A 142 -10.60 -37.63 -19.20
C ASN A 142 -11.64 -36.76 -18.46
N PRO A 143 -12.45 -35.97 -19.18
CA PRO A 143 -13.38 -34.99 -18.58
C PRO A 143 -14.40 -35.63 -17.59
N LEU A 144 -14.87 -36.84 -17.86
CA LEU A 144 -15.85 -37.52 -17.00
C LEU A 144 -15.21 -38.02 -15.70
N ALA A 145 -13.99 -38.54 -15.75
CA ALA A 145 -13.22 -38.88 -14.56
C ALA A 145 -12.93 -37.64 -13.72
N ARG A 146 -12.42 -36.58 -14.36
CA ARG A 146 -12.17 -35.29 -13.69
C ARG A 146 -13.37 -34.70 -12.98
N GLN A 147 -14.54 -34.74 -13.62
CA GLN A 147 -15.77 -34.26 -13.00
C GLN A 147 -16.12 -35.05 -11.74
N ARG A 148 -15.98 -36.35 -11.76
CA ARG A 148 -16.25 -37.23 -10.60
C ARG A 148 -15.25 -36.95 -9.48
N THR A 149 -13.95 -36.91 -9.80
CA THR A 149 -12.90 -36.64 -8.82
C THR A 149 -13.05 -35.24 -8.20
N TYR A 150 -13.43 -34.22 -9.02
CA TYR A 150 -13.70 -32.89 -8.51
C TYR A 150 -14.86 -32.85 -7.51
N HIS A 151 -15.96 -33.55 -7.77
CA HIS A 151 -17.07 -33.67 -6.81
C HIS A 151 -16.64 -34.36 -5.51
N GLN A 152 -15.73 -35.34 -5.58
CA GLN A 152 -15.17 -35.96 -4.38
C GLN A 152 -14.30 -34.98 -3.59
N ILE A 153 -13.44 -34.22 -4.28
CA ILE A 153 -12.63 -33.17 -3.67
C ILE A 153 -13.54 -32.15 -2.95
N ASP A 154 -14.56 -31.63 -3.62
CA ASP A 154 -15.50 -30.67 -3.04
C ASP A 154 -16.20 -31.21 -1.80
N SER A 155 -16.73 -32.42 -1.88
CA SER A 155 -17.41 -33.10 -0.75
C SER A 155 -16.49 -33.29 0.46
N ILE A 156 -15.29 -33.84 0.26
CA ILE A 156 -14.34 -34.09 1.34
C ILE A 156 -13.77 -32.76 1.90
N SER A 157 -13.55 -31.76 1.05
CA SER A 157 -13.16 -30.39 1.47
C SER A 157 -14.20 -29.78 2.41
N GLY A 158 -15.50 -29.98 2.14
CA GLY A 158 -16.59 -29.61 3.05
C GLY A 158 -16.53 -30.30 4.40
N VAL A 159 -16.10 -31.58 4.45
CA VAL A 159 -15.91 -32.31 5.71
C VAL A 159 -14.71 -31.78 6.48
N ALA A 160 -13.56 -31.57 5.83
CA ALA A 160 -12.34 -31.01 6.43
C ALA A 160 -12.59 -29.61 7.01
N ALA A 161 -13.32 -28.77 6.28
CA ALA A 161 -13.63 -27.40 6.68
C ALA A 161 -14.42 -27.30 8.00
N ARG A 162 -15.12 -28.35 8.44
CA ARG A 162 -15.80 -28.36 9.75
C ARG A 162 -14.83 -28.33 10.93
N TYR A 163 -13.61 -28.78 10.72
CA TYR A 163 -12.54 -28.76 11.73
C TYR A 163 -11.65 -27.53 11.61
N ALA A 164 -11.68 -26.84 10.49
CA ALA A 164 -10.89 -25.66 10.24
C ALA A 164 -11.41 -24.44 11.03
N VAL A 165 -10.48 -23.55 11.41
CA VAL A 165 -10.76 -22.19 11.87
C VAL A 165 -10.23 -21.23 10.80
N PRO A 166 -11.08 -20.78 9.88
CA PRO A 166 -10.67 -19.92 8.79
C PRO A 166 -10.08 -18.61 9.33
N ASN A 167 -9.02 -18.13 8.67
CA ASN A 167 -8.38 -16.84 8.98
C ASN A 167 -7.95 -16.67 10.44
N GLU A 168 -7.59 -17.75 11.12
CA GLU A 168 -7.15 -17.65 12.52
C GLU A 168 -5.85 -16.85 12.65
N TYR A 169 -4.99 -16.88 11.62
CA TYR A 169 -3.82 -16.01 11.58
C TYR A 169 -4.21 -14.54 11.64
N ASP A 170 -5.14 -14.09 10.80
CA ASP A 170 -5.61 -12.71 10.77
C ASP A 170 -6.29 -12.30 12.08
N LYS A 171 -7.02 -13.25 12.72
CA LYS A 171 -7.60 -13.05 14.05
C LYS A 171 -6.51 -12.77 15.10
N VAL A 172 -5.38 -13.51 15.06
CA VAL A 172 -4.25 -13.26 15.97
C VAL A 172 -3.62 -11.91 15.67
N MET A 173 -3.34 -11.62 14.40
CA MET A 173 -2.73 -10.35 14.01
C MET A 173 -3.62 -9.16 14.42
N GLY A 174 -4.91 -9.25 14.20
CA GLY A 174 -5.87 -8.25 14.68
C GLY A 174 -5.88 -8.12 16.21
N ALA A 175 -5.90 -9.24 16.93
CA ALA A 175 -5.92 -9.25 18.39
C ALA A 175 -4.67 -8.59 19.00
N ILE A 176 -3.49 -8.76 18.41
CA ILE A 176 -2.26 -8.09 18.84
C ILE A 176 -2.13 -6.66 18.32
N GLY A 177 -3.03 -6.19 17.46
CA GLY A 177 -3.02 -4.82 16.93
C GLY A 177 -2.03 -4.64 15.78
N ALA A 178 -1.72 -5.70 15.03
CA ALA A 178 -0.95 -5.61 13.80
C ALA A 178 -1.72 -4.80 12.73
N LYS A 179 -0.97 -4.08 11.92
CA LYS A 179 -1.46 -3.35 10.75
C LYS A 179 -0.72 -3.84 9.50
N ASN A 180 -1.33 -3.62 8.34
CA ASN A 180 -0.70 -3.87 7.06
C ASN A 180 -0.18 -5.31 6.89
N SER A 181 -0.82 -6.28 7.59
CA SER A 181 -0.50 -7.70 7.38
C SER A 181 -0.76 -8.05 5.93
N ASN A 182 0.28 -8.43 5.23
CA ASN A 182 0.23 -8.74 3.80
C ASN A 182 1.42 -9.63 3.43
N ALA A 183 1.45 -10.07 2.18
CA ALA A 183 2.61 -10.70 1.59
C ALA A 183 2.68 -10.37 0.09
N HIS A 184 3.80 -10.64 -0.50
CA HIS A 184 3.97 -10.61 -1.95
C HIS A 184 4.95 -11.67 -2.41
N THR A 185 4.75 -12.12 -3.63
CA THR A 185 5.67 -13.00 -4.35
C THR A 185 6.13 -12.33 -5.63
N SER A 186 7.43 -12.31 -5.86
CA SER A 186 8.04 -11.87 -7.12
C SER A 186 8.76 -13.02 -7.83
N ASN A 187 9.60 -12.70 -8.80
CA ASN A 187 10.47 -13.68 -9.43
C ASN A 187 11.48 -14.30 -8.44
N GLU A 188 11.95 -13.49 -7.47
CA GLU A 188 13.12 -13.80 -6.63
C GLU A 188 12.76 -14.13 -5.19
N GLU A 189 11.59 -13.69 -4.73
CA GLU A 189 11.27 -13.65 -3.31
C GLU A 189 9.81 -13.93 -3.01
N THR A 190 9.56 -14.36 -1.79
CA THR A 190 8.28 -14.31 -1.12
C THR A 190 8.48 -13.64 0.22
N VAL A 191 7.79 -12.52 0.47
CA VAL A 191 7.98 -11.70 1.66
C VAL A 191 6.65 -11.51 2.38
N TYR A 192 6.64 -11.78 3.69
CA TYR A 192 5.51 -11.55 4.59
C TYR A 192 5.79 -10.34 5.44
N GLN A 193 4.82 -9.45 5.59
CA GLN A 193 5.00 -8.18 6.30
C GLN A 193 3.91 -7.93 7.33
N GLU A 194 4.30 -7.35 8.45
CA GLU A 194 3.42 -6.83 9.49
C GLU A 194 4.01 -5.59 10.15
N ASP A 195 3.16 -4.62 10.48
CA ASP A 195 3.47 -3.53 11.38
C ASP A 195 2.81 -3.82 12.73
N ILE A 196 3.60 -4.18 13.74
CA ILE A 196 3.13 -4.65 15.05
C ILE A 196 3.40 -3.64 16.16
N PRO A 197 2.58 -3.58 17.23
CA PRO A 197 2.95 -2.89 18.46
C PRO A 197 4.24 -3.48 19.05
N SER A 198 5.15 -2.62 19.54
CA SER A 198 6.45 -3.07 20.08
C SER A 198 6.33 -4.03 21.27
N ASN A 199 5.26 -3.89 22.08
CA ASN A 199 4.95 -4.79 23.19
C ASN A 199 4.38 -6.16 22.79
N GLN A 200 4.20 -6.43 21.49
CA GLN A 200 3.66 -7.69 20.97
C GLN A 200 4.71 -8.53 20.22
N LEU A 201 5.97 -8.12 20.25
CA LEU A 201 7.06 -8.81 19.55
C LEU A 201 7.12 -10.31 19.90
N GLU A 202 6.92 -10.70 21.15
CA GLU A 202 6.99 -12.10 21.56
C GLU A 202 5.87 -12.94 20.93
N LYS A 203 4.63 -12.43 20.88
CA LYS A 203 3.51 -13.10 20.24
C LYS A 203 3.71 -13.22 18.73
N TRP A 204 4.22 -12.15 18.11
CA TRP A 204 4.57 -12.15 16.69
C TRP A 204 5.65 -13.18 16.38
N ALA A 205 6.74 -13.22 17.16
CA ALA A 205 7.82 -14.18 16.94
C ALA A 205 7.34 -15.64 17.10
N ALA A 206 6.48 -15.91 18.09
CA ALA A 206 5.92 -17.23 18.31
C ALA A 206 5.08 -17.72 17.12
N ILE A 207 4.21 -16.86 16.57
CA ILE A 207 3.36 -17.23 15.44
C ILE A 207 4.13 -17.36 14.13
N GLN A 208 5.10 -16.49 13.88
CA GLN A 208 5.91 -16.56 12.66
C GLN A 208 6.81 -17.80 12.66
N ALA A 209 7.40 -18.15 13.81
CA ALA A 209 8.17 -19.38 13.93
C ALA A 209 7.30 -20.62 13.71
N GLU A 210 6.08 -20.65 14.23
CA GLU A 210 5.13 -21.74 14.01
C GLU A 210 4.79 -21.87 12.51
N ARG A 211 4.50 -20.77 11.81
CA ARG A 211 4.21 -20.75 10.37
C ARG A 211 5.39 -21.23 9.51
N LEU A 212 6.61 -20.86 9.89
CA LEU A 212 7.82 -21.27 9.19
C LEU A 212 8.14 -22.77 9.44
N SER A 213 7.65 -23.33 10.54
CA SER A 213 7.91 -24.74 10.88
C SER A 213 7.14 -25.73 10.01
N GLU A 214 5.90 -25.41 9.69
CA GLU A 214 4.96 -26.32 9.01
C GLU A 214 3.95 -25.55 8.17
N MET A 215 3.66 -26.05 6.97
CA MET A 215 2.55 -25.61 6.12
C MET A 215 1.50 -26.71 6.01
N VAL A 216 0.25 -26.37 6.31
CA VAL A 216 -0.91 -27.25 6.16
C VAL A 216 -1.78 -26.74 5.02
N PRO A 217 -2.10 -27.56 3.98
CA PRO A 217 -2.92 -27.12 2.86
C PRO A 217 -4.42 -27.07 3.23
N ARG A 218 -4.72 -26.33 4.30
CA ARG A 218 -6.07 -26.13 4.82
C ARG A 218 -6.86 -25.23 3.90
N LEU A 219 -8.12 -25.59 3.66
CA LEU A 219 -9.02 -24.84 2.77
C LEU A 219 -8.44 -24.64 1.35
N PHE A 220 -7.54 -25.51 0.92
CA PHE A 220 -6.88 -25.45 -0.38
C PHE A 220 -7.88 -25.28 -1.51
N HIS A 221 -8.97 -26.04 -1.49
CA HIS A 221 -10.01 -25.99 -2.52
C HIS A 221 -10.70 -24.62 -2.62
N THR A 222 -10.98 -24.01 -1.47
CA THR A 222 -11.58 -22.65 -1.40
C THR A 222 -10.59 -21.57 -1.79
N GLU A 223 -9.33 -21.68 -1.36
CA GLU A 223 -8.30 -20.70 -1.69
C GLU A 223 -7.92 -20.69 -3.17
N LEU A 224 -7.99 -21.87 -3.81
CA LEU A 224 -7.79 -21.94 -5.27
C LEU A 224 -8.79 -21.08 -6.03
N GLU A 225 -10.02 -20.94 -5.51
CA GLU A 225 -11.01 -20.03 -6.07
C GLU A 225 -10.59 -18.57 -6.00
N ALA A 226 -9.97 -18.16 -4.89
CA ALA A 226 -9.44 -16.81 -4.73
C ALA A 226 -8.30 -16.54 -5.73
N VAL A 227 -7.38 -17.49 -5.92
CA VAL A 227 -6.30 -17.38 -6.92
C VAL A 227 -6.84 -17.34 -8.35
N TYR A 228 -7.91 -18.06 -8.65
CA TYR A 228 -8.59 -17.95 -9.95
C TYR A 228 -9.19 -16.55 -10.18
N GLU A 229 -9.80 -15.96 -9.16
CA GLU A 229 -10.34 -14.61 -9.26
C GLU A 229 -9.22 -13.58 -9.45
N GLU A 230 -8.10 -13.77 -8.79
CA GLU A 230 -6.92 -12.94 -8.94
C GLU A 230 -6.34 -13.02 -10.36
N LYS A 231 -6.21 -14.24 -10.90
CA LYS A 231 -5.79 -14.42 -12.31
C LYS A 231 -6.77 -13.74 -13.28
N ASN A 232 -8.08 -13.89 -13.07
CA ASN A 232 -9.09 -13.22 -13.90
C ASN A 232 -8.99 -11.69 -13.81
N ARG A 233 -8.72 -11.15 -12.62
CA ARG A 233 -8.46 -9.72 -12.41
C ARG A 233 -7.22 -9.25 -13.16
N GLY A 234 -6.14 -10.05 -13.12
CA GLY A 234 -4.92 -9.80 -13.88
C GLY A 234 -5.15 -9.78 -15.39
N LEU A 235 -6.00 -10.68 -15.92
CA LEU A 235 -6.39 -10.72 -17.33
C LEU A 235 -7.22 -9.49 -17.77
N ASP A 236 -7.80 -8.74 -16.82
CA ASP A 236 -8.50 -7.47 -17.09
C ASP A 236 -7.56 -6.24 -17.01
N SER A 237 -6.26 -6.43 -16.77
CA SER A 237 -5.23 -5.39 -16.74
C SER A 237 -4.44 -5.38 -18.05
N ASP A 238 -4.58 -4.30 -18.83
CA ASP A 238 -3.80 -4.17 -20.07
C ASP A 238 -2.29 -4.04 -19.78
N PHE A 239 -1.90 -3.35 -18.69
CA PHE A 239 -0.51 -3.25 -18.27
C PHE A 239 0.12 -4.62 -17.96
N ASN A 240 -0.59 -5.52 -17.30
CA ASN A 240 -0.08 -6.87 -17.05
C ASN A 240 0.15 -7.63 -18.34
N LYS A 241 -0.76 -7.52 -19.32
CA LYS A 241 -0.59 -8.15 -20.64
C LYS A 241 0.63 -7.60 -21.38
N GLU A 242 0.85 -6.29 -21.30
CA GLU A 242 2.01 -5.62 -21.90
C GLU A 242 3.32 -6.13 -21.26
N PHE A 243 3.36 -6.19 -19.94
CA PHE A 243 4.53 -6.61 -19.19
C PHE A 243 4.83 -8.11 -19.37
N GLU A 244 3.79 -8.96 -19.41
CA GLU A 244 3.93 -10.38 -19.75
C GLU A 244 4.45 -10.54 -21.18
N ALA A 245 3.94 -9.79 -22.15
CA ALA A 245 4.41 -9.83 -23.55
C ALA A 245 5.85 -9.32 -23.70
N LEU A 246 6.22 -8.29 -22.93
CA LEU A 246 7.58 -7.76 -22.87
C LEU A 246 8.54 -8.82 -22.35
N ASN A 247 8.25 -9.39 -21.18
CA ASN A 247 9.10 -10.37 -20.53
C ASN A 247 9.22 -11.67 -21.33
N ALA A 248 8.13 -12.16 -21.92
CA ALA A 248 8.15 -13.34 -22.79
C ALA A 248 9.05 -13.13 -24.03
N ALA A 249 9.18 -11.90 -24.52
CA ALA A 249 10.07 -11.60 -25.65
C ALA A 249 11.51 -11.31 -25.22
N LEU A 250 11.72 -10.72 -24.03
CA LEU A 250 13.06 -10.49 -23.48
C LEU A 250 13.70 -11.79 -22.99
N TYR A 251 12.91 -12.70 -22.41
CA TYR A 251 13.36 -13.91 -21.71
C TYR A 251 12.70 -15.19 -22.24
N PRO A 252 12.91 -15.56 -23.52
CA PRO A 252 12.22 -16.69 -24.14
C PRO A 252 12.62 -18.06 -23.58
N THR A 253 13.72 -18.16 -22.83
CA THR A 253 14.19 -19.42 -22.21
C THR A 253 14.30 -19.33 -20.68
N HIS A 254 14.40 -18.13 -20.12
CA HIS A 254 14.51 -17.89 -18.68
C HIS A 254 13.13 -17.84 -18.00
N PRO A 255 12.99 -18.29 -16.75
CA PRO A 255 11.75 -18.22 -15.99
C PRO A 255 11.11 -16.83 -15.92
N TYR A 256 11.88 -15.75 -15.98
CA TYR A 256 11.32 -14.38 -15.99
C TYR A 256 10.35 -14.11 -17.17
N GLY A 257 10.48 -14.85 -18.27
CA GLY A 257 9.59 -14.70 -19.41
C GLY A 257 8.74 -15.92 -19.72
N THR A 258 9.18 -17.12 -19.30
CA THR A 258 8.45 -18.37 -19.57
C THR A 258 7.44 -18.72 -18.49
N GLN A 259 7.50 -18.05 -17.34
CA GLN A 259 6.62 -18.26 -16.21
C GLN A 259 6.06 -16.91 -15.72
N THR A 260 4.78 -16.90 -15.33
CA THR A 260 4.23 -15.75 -14.63
C THR A 260 4.13 -16.08 -13.15
N THR A 261 4.29 -15.11 -12.27
CA THR A 261 4.25 -15.32 -10.81
C THR A 261 2.97 -16.00 -10.34
N ILE A 262 1.83 -15.62 -10.92
CA ILE A 262 0.54 -16.25 -10.59
C ILE A 262 0.35 -17.62 -11.29
N GLY A 263 1.23 -17.98 -12.21
CA GLY A 263 1.11 -19.22 -12.98
C GLY A 263 0.21 -19.13 -14.22
N THR A 264 0.29 -20.16 -15.05
CA THR A 264 -0.58 -20.29 -16.23
C THR A 264 -1.97 -20.78 -15.85
N ILE A 265 -2.98 -20.50 -16.69
CA ILE A 265 -4.35 -21.01 -16.49
C ILE A 265 -4.36 -22.53 -16.42
N GLU A 266 -3.58 -23.19 -17.28
CA GLU A 266 -3.49 -24.65 -17.32
C GLU A 266 -2.96 -25.22 -15.99
N HIS A 267 -1.89 -24.64 -15.44
CA HIS A 267 -1.29 -25.11 -14.20
C HIS A 267 -2.20 -24.83 -13.00
N LEU A 268 -2.84 -23.68 -12.95
CA LEU A 268 -3.83 -23.36 -11.93
C LEU A 268 -5.03 -24.33 -11.95
N GLN A 269 -5.48 -24.75 -13.15
CA GLN A 269 -6.54 -25.75 -13.30
C GLN A 269 -6.10 -27.17 -12.94
N ASN A 270 -4.79 -27.42 -12.77
CA ASN A 270 -4.18 -28.70 -12.45
C ASN A 270 -3.21 -28.60 -11.26
N PRO A 271 -3.63 -28.06 -10.12
CA PRO A 271 -2.75 -27.80 -8.98
C PRO A 271 -2.26 -29.13 -8.37
N SER A 272 -1.08 -29.08 -7.73
CA SER A 272 -0.52 -30.21 -6.97
C SER A 272 -0.20 -29.79 -5.55
N ILE A 273 -0.86 -30.38 -4.58
CA ILE A 273 -0.59 -30.19 -3.16
C ILE A 273 0.80 -30.74 -2.80
N THR A 274 1.15 -31.87 -3.38
CA THR A 274 2.45 -32.53 -3.18
C THR A 274 3.61 -31.62 -3.61
N GLU A 275 3.52 -30.96 -4.79
CA GLU A 275 4.57 -30.05 -5.26
C GLU A 275 4.64 -28.76 -4.39
N ILE A 276 3.52 -28.25 -3.90
CA ILE A 276 3.51 -27.10 -2.96
C ILE A 276 4.20 -27.46 -1.65
N LYS A 277 3.91 -28.62 -1.06
CA LYS A 277 4.59 -29.13 0.13
C LYS A 277 6.08 -29.34 -0.09
N LYS A 278 6.46 -29.85 -1.26
CA LYS A 278 7.85 -30.02 -1.64
C LYS A 278 8.56 -28.66 -1.76
N TYR A 279 7.94 -27.68 -2.42
CA TYR A 279 8.47 -26.33 -2.53
C TYR A 279 8.70 -25.69 -1.15
N PHE A 280 7.71 -25.78 -0.24
CA PHE A 280 7.87 -25.34 1.14
C PHE A 280 9.04 -26.06 1.85
N GLY A 281 9.13 -27.38 1.70
CA GLY A 281 10.20 -28.18 2.26
C GLY A 281 11.60 -27.83 1.75
N GLN A 282 11.72 -27.32 0.51
CA GLN A 282 12.97 -26.94 -0.12
C GLN A 282 13.41 -25.52 0.22
N TYR A 283 12.49 -24.55 0.28
CA TYR A 283 12.84 -23.14 0.30
C TYR A 283 12.53 -22.42 1.63
N TYR A 284 11.62 -22.95 2.48
CA TYR A 284 11.19 -22.30 3.71
C TYR A 284 11.98 -22.78 4.94
N GLY A 285 13.28 -23.04 4.75
CA GLY A 285 14.21 -23.32 5.85
C GLY A 285 14.82 -22.03 6.41
N PRO A 286 15.16 -21.98 7.75
CA PRO A 286 15.73 -20.78 8.36
C PRO A 286 17.00 -20.28 7.69
N ASN A 287 17.78 -21.15 7.09
CA ASN A 287 18.98 -20.80 6.32
C ASN A 287 18.71 -20.18 4.93
N ASN A 288 17.44 -20.03 4.53
CA ASN A 288 17.01 -19.34 3.32
C ASN A 288 16.03 -18.20 3.62
N VAL A 289 15.94 -17.79 4.90
CA VAL A 289 15.00 -16.81 5.43
C VAL A 289 15.73 -15.74 6.21
N ALA A 290 15.27 -14.51 6.12
CA ALA A 290 15.65 -13.44 7.03
C ALA A 290 14.45 -12.86 7.76
N LEU A 291 14.70 -12.40 8.99
CA LEU A 291 13.81 -11.52 9.72
C LEU A 291 14.41 -10.11 9.71
N CYS A 292 13.66 -9.14 9.20
CA CYS A 292 14.10 -7.76 9.08
C CYS A 292 13.12 -6.86 9.84
N LEU A 293 13.58 -6.30 10.98
CA LEU A 293 12.75 -5.53 11.89
C LEU A 293 13.32 -4.11 12.06
N SER A 294 12.44 -3.12 11.94
CA SER A 294 12.77 -1.73 12.26
C SER A 294 11.66 -1.12 13.12
N GLY A 295 12.04 -0.41 14.18
CA GLY A 295 11.04 0.23 15.04
C GLY A 295 11.51 0.47 16.46
N ASP A 296 10.55 0.61 17.37
CA ASP A 296 10.78 0.71 18.81
C ASP A 296 11.15 -0.67 19.37
N LEU A 297 12.43 -0.99 19.25
CA LEU A 297 12.99 -2.27 19.71
C LEU A 297 14.29 -2.07 20.51
N ASP A 298 14.55 -3.01 21.39
CA ASP A 298 15.86 -3.20 22.02
C ASP A 298 16.56 -4.36 21.32
N TYR A 299 17.76 -4.14 20.83
CA TYR A 299 18.49 -5.14 20.05
C TYR A 299 18.69 -6.46 20.78
N ASP A 300 19.17 -6.38 22.05
CA ASP A 300 19.52 -7.57 22.82
C ASP A 300 18.29 -8.32 23.34
N ALA A 301 17.23 -7.63 23.70
CA ALA A 301 15.96 -8.25 24.04
C ALA A 301 15.31 -8.90 22.81
N THR A 302 15.33 -8.20 21.67
CA THR A 302 14.71 -8.69 20.42
C THR A 302 15.39 -9.96 19.94
N ILE A 303 16.73 -10.00 19.85
CA ILE A 303 17.42 -11.20 19.38
C ILE A 303 17.21 -12.41 20.30
N ARG A 304 17.10 -12.20 21.63
CA ARG A 304 16.78 -13.27 22.58
C ARG A 304 15.37 -13.84 22.34
N VAL A 305 14.39 -12.98 22.05
CA VAL A 305 13.03 -13.42 21.71
C VAL A 305 13.06 -14.22 20.41
N ILE A 306 13.73 -13.72 19.38
CA ILE A 306 13.81 -14.39 18.08
C ILE A 306 14.51 -15.76 18.22
N ASP A 307 15.65 -15.85 18.88
CA ASP A 307 16.38 -17.13 19.06
C ASP A 307 15.55 -18.14 19.85
N ARG A 308 14.77 -17.71 20.84
CA ARG A 308 13.88 -18.59 21.61
C ARG A 308 12.88 -19.32 20.74
N TYR A 309 12.29 -18.65 19.75
CA TYR A 309 11.24 -19.22 18.91
C TYR A 309 11.77 -19.82 17.62
N PHE A 310 12.74 -19.21 16.98
CA PHE A 310 13.25 -19.63 15.67
C PHE A 310 14.51 -20.51 15.76
N GLY A 311 15.29 -20.40 16.83
CA GLY A 311 16.61 -21.06 16.94
C GLY A 311 16.57 -22.58 16.87
N ALA A 312 15.44 -23.21 17.22
CA ALA A 312 15.25 -24.66 17.14
C ALA A 312 14.75 -25.17 15.79
N LEU A 313 14.41 -24.28 14.85
CA LEU A 313 13.96 -24.69 13.53
C LEU A 313 15.10 -25.32 12.74
N PRO A 314 14.86 -26.47 12.06
CA PRO A 314 15.92 -27.18 11.36
C PRO A 314 16.29 -26.48 10.05
N SER A 315 17.59 -26.34 9.78
CA SER A 315 18.11 -25.96 8.47
C SER A 315 17.74 -27.00 7.42
N ARG A 316 17.59 -26.56 6.17
CA ARG A 316 17.18 -27.41 5.04
C ARG A 316 18.14 -27.20 3.87
N PRO A 317 18.47 -28.25 3.07
CA PRO A 317 19.20 -28.06 1.82
C PRO A 317 18.40 -27.21 0.83
N VAL A 318 18.94 -26.10 0.37
CA VAL A 318 18.31 -25.24 -0.63
C VAL A 318 18.85 -25.64 -2.01
N PRO A 319 17.99 -26.00 -2.96
CA PRO A 319 18.45 -26.33 -4.32
C PRO A 319 19.12 -25.11 -4.97
N ALA A 320 20.27 -25.34 -5.62
CA ALA A 320 20.88 -24.30 -6.43
C ALA A 320 20.03 -24.03 -7.68
N PHE A 321 19.74 -22.78 -7.94
CA PHE A 321 19.12 -22.37 -9.19
C PHE A 321 20.21 -22.27 -10.28
N VAL A 322 19.96 -22.94 -11.42
CA VAL A 322 20.83 -22.84 -12.60
C VAL A 322 20.16 -21.91 -13.60
N SER A 323 20.68 -20.71 -13.72
CA SER A 323 20.13 -19.69 -14.60
C SER A 323 20.29 -20.08 -16.07
N PRO A 324 19.22 -20.17 -16.87
CA PRO A 324 19.30 -20.33 -18.31
C PRO A 324 19.95 -19.09 -18.94
N VAL A 325 20.85 -19.30 -19.89
CA VAL A 325 21.52 -18.22 -20.62
C VAL A 325 20.66 -17.79 -21.80
N GLU A 326 20.23 -16.53 -21.79
CA GLU A 326 19.47 -15.95 -22.88
C GLU A 326 20.37 -15.52 -24.04
N LYS A 327 19.96 -15.87 -25.26
CA LYS A 327 20.66 -15.41 -26.48
C LYS A 327 20.50 -13.88 -26.61
N PRO A 328 21.58 -13.18 -27.06
CA PRO A 328 21.48 -11.74 -27.32
C PRO A 328 20.39 -11.43 -28.37
N LEU A 329 19.64 -10.40 -28.16
CA LEU A 329 18.76 -9.81 -29.16
C LEU A 329 19.63 -9.03 -30.14
N THR A 330 19.53 -9.33 -31.44
CA THR A 330 20.33 -8.69 -32.52
C THR A 330 19.52 -7.68 -33.32
N ALA A 331 18.21 -7.65 -33.14
CA ALA A 331 17.28 -6.74 -33.80
C ALA A 331 16.08 -6.46 -32.85
N PRO A 332 15.37 -5.35 -33.05
CA PRO A 332 14.17 -5.05 -32.30
C PRO A 332 13.10 -6.14 -32.47
N VAL A 333 12.50 -6.55 -31.34
CA VAL A 333 11.37 -7.47 -31.36
C VAL A 333 10.10 -6.66 -31.08
N VAL A 334 9.12 -6.78 -31.97
CA VAL A 334 7.84 -6.05 -31.83
C VAL A 334 6.75 -7.00 -31.33
N ARG A 335 5.95 -6.52 -30.41
CA ARG A 335 4.72 -7.18 -29.93
C ARG A 335 3.57 -6.19 -29.96
N GLU A 336 2.39 -6.68 -30.25
CA GLU A 336 1.14 -5.92 -30.13
C GLU A 336 0.26 -6.54 -29.05
N VAL A 337 -0.30 -5.67 -28.21
CA VAL A 337 -1.27 -6.01 -27.18
C VAL A 337 -2.52 -5.17 -27.39
N VAL A 338 -3.68 -5.79 -27.25
CA VAL A 338 -4.97 -5.11 -27.39
C VAL A 338 -5.76 -5.15 -26.08
N GLY A 339 -6.45 -4.07 -25.80
CA GLY A 339 -7.31 -3.98 -24.62
C GLY A 339 -8.08 -2.65 -24.56
N PRO A 340 -9.02 -2.52 -23.64
CA PRO A 340 -9.95 -1.37 -23.60
C PRO A 340 -9.31 -0.06 -23.12
N GLN A 341 -8.18 -0.10 -22.43
CA GLN A 341 -7.55 1.10 -21.88
C GLN A 341 -6.83 1.95 -22.94
N ALA A 342 -6.30 3.11 -22.54
CA ALA A 342 -5.59 4.04 -23.41
C ALA A 342 -4.35 3.42 -24.05
N GLU A 343 -3.99 3.89 -25.25
CA GLU A 343 -2.82 3.42 -25.99
C GLU A 343 -1.51 3.86 -25.33
N ASN A 344 -0.49 3.02 -25.42
CA ASN A 344 0.88 3.34 -25.04
C ASN A 344 1.89 2.45 -25.80
N VAL A 345 3.17 2.81 -25.72
CA VAL A 345 4.28 1.97 -26.17
C VAL A 345 5.25 1.79 -25.02
N MET A 346 5.70 0.55 -24.85
CA MET A 346 6.68 0.15 -23.84
C MET A 346 7.92 -0.43 -24.55
N LEU A 347 9.11 0.09 -24.20
CA LEU A 347 10.39 -0.41 -24.68
C LEU A 347 11.13 -1.09 -23.54
N GLY A 348 11.55 -2.34 -23.72
CA GLY A 348 12.32 -3.07 -22.71
C GLY A 348 13.68 -3.47 -23.21
N PHE A 349 14.68 -3.28 -22.37
CA PHE A 349 16.06 -3.70 -22.58
C PHE A 349 16.45 -4.70 -21.52
N ARG A 350 17.09 -5.81 -21.93
CA ARG A 350 17.67 -6.78 -21.02
C ARG A 350 19.11 -6.40 -20.70
N LEU A 351 19.43 -6.36 -19.40
CA LEU A 351 20.70 -5.93 -18.85
C LEU A 351 21.26 -6.97 -17.87
N PRO A 352 22.53 -6.87 -17.46
CA PRO A 352 23.10 -7.74 -16.42
C PRO A 352 22.30 -7.69 -15.12
N GLY A 353 22.38 -8.77 -14.35
CA GLY A 353 21.76 -8.88 -13.04
C GLY A 353 22.30 -7.87 -12.02
N LYS A 354 21.56 -7.70 -10.93
CA LYS A 354 21.73 -6.62 -9.93
C LYS A 354 23.01 -6.72 -9.10
N ALA A 355 23.66 -7.87 -8.99
CA ALA A 355 24.86 -8.06 -8.17
C ALA A 355 26.12 -7.36 -8.73
N THR A 356 26.00 -6.56 -9.79
CA THR A 356 27.12 -5.91 -10.45
C THR A 356 27.10 -4.40 -10.30
N ARG A 357 28.26 -3.74 -10.43
CA ARG A 357 28.34 -2.27 -10.52
C ARG A 357 27.48 -1.69 -11.66
N ASP A 358 27.13 -2.52 -12.64
CA ASP A 358 26.25 -2.14 -13.75
C ASP A 358 24.82 -1.81 -13.28
N ALA A 359 24.35 -2.42 -12.20
CA ALA A 359 23.06 -2.04 -11.58
C ALA A 359 23.06 -0.58 -11.10
N LEU A 360 24.17 -0.09 -10.51
CA LEU A 360 24.29 1.31 -10.10
C LEU A 360 24.32 2.25 -11.33
N ARG A 361 25.03 1.85 -12.40
CA ARG A 361 25.04 2.59 -13.66
C ARG A 361 23.66 2.64 -14.31
N LEU A 362 22.94 1.52 -14.28
CA LEU A 362 21.57 1.44 -14.76
C LEU A 362 20.63 2.38 -13.99
N ARG A 363 20.69 2.37 -12.65
CA ARG A 363 19.93 3.31 -11.81
C ARG A 363 20.26 4.77 -12.12
N MET A 364 21.53 5.10 -12.33
CA MET A 364 21.94 6.48 -12.70
C MET A 364 21.43 6.85 -14.09
N LEU A 365 21.51 5.93 -15.07
CA LEU A 365 21.03 6.15 -16.44
C LEU A 365 19.51 6.37 -16.43
N ASP A 366 18.77 5.56 -15.70
CA ASP A 366 17.32 5.71 -15.53
C ASP A 366 16.96 7.10 -14.97
N LYS A 367 17.67 7.55 -13.92
CA LYS A 367 17.46 8.88 -13.34
C LYS A 367 17.91 10.03 -14.25
N ILE A 368 18.88 9.82 -15.17
CA ILE A 368 19.22 10.78 -16.21
C ILE A 368 18.08 10.90 -17.24
N LEU A 369 17.44 9.78 -17.57
CA LEU A 369 16.29 9.78 -18.47
C LEU A 369 15.05 10.36 -17.80
N ALA A 370 14.68 9.86 -16.62
CA ALA A 370 13.49 10.27 -15.90
C ALA A 370 13.74 10.30 -14.38
N ASN A 371 13.60 11.47 -13.78
CA ASN A 371 13.68 11.65 -12.32
C ASN A 371 12.50 12.45 -11.76
N GLY A 372 11.49 12.67 -12.59
CA GLY A 372 10.25 13.38 -12.25
C GLY A 372 10.36 14.90 -12.29
N GLN A 373 11.55 15.48 -12.58
CA GLN A 373 11.75 16.95 -12.56
C GLN A 373 12.70 17.47 -13.63
N ALA A 374 13.87 16.86 -13.78
CA ALA A 374 14.96 17.40 -14.61
C ALA A 374 15.65 16.35 -15.50
N GLY A 375 15.08 15.14 -15.62
CA GLY A 375 15.54 14.14 -16.56
C GLY A 375 15.28 14.56 -18.02
N LEU A 376 15.92 13.88 -18.95
CA LEU A 376 15.77 14.18 -20.39
C LEU A 376 14.33 13.97 -20.84
N ILE A 377 13.69 12.87 -20.43
CA ILE A 377 12.27 12.59 -20.70
C ILE A 377 11.40 13.65 -20.03
N ASP A 378 11.72 14.01 -18.78
CA ASP A 378 10.93 14.99 -18.03
C ASP A 378 10.92 16.35 -18.74
N LEU A 379 12.10 16.83 -19.18
CA LEU A 379 12.24 18.15 -19.79
C LEU A 379 11.89 18.17 -21.27
N ASP A 380 12.33 17.18 -22.04
CA ASP A 380 12.23 17.21 -23.51
C ASP A 380 10.95 16.61 -24.05
N LEU A 381 10.33 15.66 -23.31
CA LEU A 381 9.09 15.05 -23.74
C LEU A 381 7.89 15.55 -22.93
N ASN A 382 7.93 15.45 -21.58
CA ASN A 382 6.81 15.83 -20.71
C ASN A 382 6.66 17.35 -20.61
N GLN A 383 7.73 18.06 -20.22
CA GLN A 383 7.72 19.51 -20.06
C GLN A 383 7.42 20.24 -21.38
N ARG A 384 7.96 19.74 -22.49
CA ARG A 384 7.67 20.26 -23.82
C ARG A 384 6.38 19.70 -24.43
N GLN A 385 5.67 18.86 -23.68
CA GLN A 385 4.40 18.29 -24.07
C GLN A 385 4.44 17.61 -25.45
N ARG A 386 5.53 16.90 -25.76
CA ARG A 386 5.71 16.17 -27.04
C ARG A 386 5.00 14.83 -27.05
N VAL A 387 4.68 14.31 -25.88
CA VAL A 387 3.86 13.15 -25.58
C VAL A 387 2.81 13.54 -24.53
N LEU A 388 1.83 12.71 -24.27
CA LEU A 388 0.93 12.93 -23.13
C LEU A 388 1.67 12.67 -21.81
N GLN A 389 2.41 11.59 -21.75
CA GLN A 389 3.28 11.20 -20.62
C GLN A 389 4.36 10.26 -21.11
N ALA A 390 5.56 10.35 -20.58
CA ALA A 390 6.60 9.34 -20.70
C ALA A 390 7.36 9.21 -19.39
N ALA A 391 7.88 8.00 -19.11
CA ALA A 391 8.71 7.71 -17.95
C ALA A 391 9.61 6.50 -18.24
N SER A 392 10.52 6.22 -17.30
CA SER A 392 11.31 5.00 -17.28
C SER A 392 11.38 4.42 -15.87
N PHE A 393 11.67 3.13 -15.78
CA PHE A 393 11.92 2.43 -14.54
C PHE A 393 12.77 1.18 -14.76
N THR A 394 13.37 0.68 -13.70
CA THR A 394 14.20 -0.52 -13.71
C THR A 394 13.53 -1.64 -12.90
N ASP A 395 13.58 -2.87 -13.43
CA ASP A 395 13.24 -4.10 -12.71
C ASP A 395 14.54 -4.89 -12.50
N LEU A 396 15.06 -4.86 -11.26
CA LEU A 396 16.37 -5.40 -10.91
C LEU A 396 16.21 -6.80 -10.32
N ASN A 397 16.72 -7.82 -11.03
CA ASN A 397 16.69 -9.21 -10.59
C ASN A 397 18.08 -9.81 -10.59
N ASP A 398 18.27 -11.00 -9.97
CA ASP A 398 19.60 -11.62 -9.78
C ASP A 398 20.30 -11.94 -11.11
N ASP A 399 19.57 -12.60 -12.03
CA ASP A 399 20.17 -13.13 -13.25
C ASP A 399 20.24 -12.09 -14.36
N TYR A 400 19.18 -11.33 -14.55
CA TYR A 400 19.06 -10.25 -15.53
C TYR A 400 18.22 -9.13 -14.97
N SER A 401 18.53 -7.89 -15.32
CA SER A 401 17.70 -6.72 -15.05
C SER A 401 16.95 -6.29 -16.32
N THR A 402 15.80 -5.66 -16.15
CA THR A 402 15.04 -5.05 -17.25
C THR A 402 15.01 -3.54 -17.06
N HIS A 403 15.35 -2.78 -18.09
CA HIS A 403 15.07 -1.35 -18.13
C HIS A 403 13.87 -1.11 -19.05
N VAL A 404 12.86 -0.45 -18.52
CA VAL A 404 11.62 -0.14 -19.25
C VAL A 404 11.52 1.35 -19.45
N ILE A 405 11.27 1.76 -20.69
CA ILE A 405 10.96 3.15 -21.05
C ILE A 405 9.60 3.13 -21.74
N TYR A 406 8.64 3.92 -21.26
CA TYR A 406 7.31 3.91 -21.85
C TYR A 406 6.78 5.30 -22.13
N GLY A 407 5.80 5.39 -23.05
CA GLY A 407 5.19 6.64 -23.42
C GLY A 407 3.74 6.49 -23.88
N THR A 408 2.91 7.45 -23.48
CA THR A 408 1.50 7.58 -23.89
C THR A 408 1.39 8.66 -24.95
N PRO A 409 0.73 8.38 -26.08
CA PRO A 409 0.64 9.33 -27.18
C PRO A 409 -0.31 10.49 -26.88
N ARG A 410 -0.02 11.62 -27.50
CA ARG A 410 -1.00 12.71 -27.65
C ARG A 410 -2.13 12.28 -28.59
N GLN A 411 -3.20 13.04 -28.60
CA GLN A 411 -4.32 12.80 -29.53
C GLN A 411 -3.84 12.71 -30.97
N GLY A 412 -4.08 11.55 -31.61
CA GLY A 412 -3.74 11.30 -33.03
C GLY A 412 -2.23 11.10 -33.29
N GLN A 413 -1.40 10.99 -32.27
CA GLN A 413 0.03 10.70 -32.42
C GLN A 413 0.21 9.19 -32.57
N PRO A 414 0.89 8.72 -33.63
CA PRO A 414 1.20 7.30 -33.80
C PRO A 414 2.14 6.80 -32.69
N LEU A 415 1.95 5.56 -32.24
CA LEU A 415 2.80 4.94 -31.23
C LEU A 415 4.26 4.82 -31.70
N GLU A 416 4.48 4.62 -32.98
CA GLU A 416 5.79 4.59 -33.63
C GLU A 416 6.54 5.94 -33.50
N ALA A 417 5.78 7.05 -33.55
CA ALA A 417 6.35 8.39 -33.32
C ALA A 417 6.73 8.58 -31.83
N VAL A 418 5.96 8.01 -30.87
CA VAL A 418 6.34 8.02 -29.45
C VAL A 418 7.58 7.17 -29.24
N GLN A 419 7.65 5.95 -29.81
CA GLN A 419 8.84 5.10 -29.78
C GLN A 419 10.08 5.85 -30.25
N ALA A 420 10.00 6.52 -31.41
CA ALA A 420 11.12 7.29 -31.95
C ALA A 420 11.57 8.41 -31.00
N LEU A 421 10.65 9.08 -30.29
CA LEU A 421 10.97 10.08 -29.29
C LEU A 421 11.71 9.48 -28.09
N LEU A 422 11.24 8.36 -27.57
CA LEU A 422 11.88 7.66 -26.42
C LEU A 422 13.31 7.21 -26.78
N LEU A 423 13.49 6.62 -27.96
CA LEU A 423 14.81 6.21 -28.46
C LEU A 423 15.74 7.40 -28.71
N ALA A 424 15.20 8.58 -29.11
CA ALA A 424 15.99 9.79 -29.27
C ALA A 424 16.55 10.31 -27.95
N GLU A 425 15.79 10.21 -26.83
CA GLU A 425 16.32 10.59 -25.52
C GLU A 425 17.42 9.64 -25.05
N LEU A 426 17.27 8.34 -25.30
CA LEU A 426 18.33 7.37 -25.03
C LEU A 426 19.59 7.63 -25.89
N ALA A 427 19.43 8.04 -27.15
CA ALA A 427 20.53 8.41 -28.01
C ALA A 427 21.31 9.64 -27.47
N LYS A 428 20.65 10.61 -26.84
CA LYS A 428 21.32 11.72 -26.14
C LYS A 428 22.22 11.22 -25.01
N VAL A 429 21.75 10.26 -24.21
CA VAL A 429 22.58 9.66 -23.15
C VAL A 429 23.82 9.02 -23.74
N LYS A 430 23.68 8.26 -24.83
CA LYS A 430 24.78 7.60 -25.56
C LYS A 430 25.79 8.61 -26.11
N ALA A 431 25.34 9.75 -26.59
CA ALA A 431 26.17 10.83 -27.09
C ALA A 431 26.79 11.69 -25.97
N GLY A 432 26.36 11.54 -24.73
CA GLY A 432 26.73 12.44 -23.64
C GLY A 432 26.08 13.82 -23.74
N ASP A 433 25.01 13.96 -24.53
CA ASP A 433 24.28 15.21 -24.74
C ASP A 433 23.30 15.50 -23.60
N PHE A 434 23.87 15.71 -22.41
CA PHE A 434 23.17 16.16 -21.22
C PHE A 434 24.10 16.99 -20.32
N PRO A 435 23.56 17.89 -19.48
CA PRO A 435 24.40 18.82 -18.71
C PRO A 435 25.27 18.12 -17.68
N ASP A 436 26.51 18.61 -17.48
CA ASP A 436 27.47 18.04 -16.52
C ASP A 436 26.98 18.15 -15.06
N TRP A 437 26.14 19.14 -14.73
CA TRP A 437 25.56 19.30 -13.41
C TRP A 437 24.52 18.22 -13.07
N LEU A 438 24.00 17.48 -14.05
CA LEU A 438 22.86 16.56 -13.84
C LEU A 438 23.23 15.38 -12.94
N VAL A 439 24.39 14.74 -13.19
CA VAL A 439 24.86 13.60 -12.36
C VAL A 439 25.07 14.01 -10.89
N PRO A 440 25.82 15.10 -10.56
CA PRO A 440 25.91 15.57 -9.18
C PRO A 440 24.57 15.92 -8.54
N ALA A 441 23.66 16.52 -9.29
CA ALA A 441 22.33 16.85 -8.79
C ALA A 441 21.49 15.60 -8.50
N ILE A 442 21.55 14.56 -9.35
CA ILE A 442 20.90 13.26 -9.11
C ILE A 442 21.44 12.64 -7.82
N ILE A 443 22.76 12.63 -7.60
CA ILE A 443 23.38 12.12 -6.38
C ILE A 443 22.86 12.85 -5.14
N ASN A 444 22.75 14.17 -5.20
CA ASN A 444 22.22 14.95 -4.08
C ASN A 444 20.74 14.67 -3.80
N ASN A 445 19.94 14.56 -4.85
CA ASN A 445 18.51 14.23 -4.73
C ASN A 445 18.31 12.79 -4.26
N ASP A 446 19.12 11.83 -4.70
CA ASP A 446 19.08 10.46 -4.21
C ASP A 446 19.40 10.38 -2.68
N ARG A 447 20.37 11.19 -2.21
CA ARG A 447 20.63 11.33 -0.76
C ARG A 447 19.43 11.92 -0.02
N LEU A 448 18.81 12.95 -0.60
CA LEU A 448 17.61 13.58 -0.05
C LEU A 448 16.44 12.58 0.07
N GLU A 449 16.15 11.85 -0.99
CA GLU A 449 15.07 10.86 -1.02
C GLU A 449 15.32 9.72 0.00
N ARG A 450 16.56 9.26 0.15
CA ARG A 450 16.91 8.28 1.19
C ARG A 450 16.73 8.85 2.60
N THR A 451 17.17 10.08 2.84
CA THR A 451 16.96 10.73 4.14
C THR A 451 15.48 10.78 4.49
N LYS A 452 14.63 11.14 3.53
CA LYS A 452 13.17 11.11 3.69
C LYS A 452 12.64 9.70 3.95
N SER A 453 13.06 8.71 3.14
CA SER A 453 12.55 7.34 3.25
C SER A 453 12.90 6.73 4.60
N TYR A 454 14.09 7.00 5.12
CA TYR A 454 14.53 6.48 6.42
C TYR A 454 13.85 7.12 7.65
N GLU A 455 12.96 8.08 7.45
CA GLU A 455 11.99 8.50 8.47
C GLU A 455 10.84 7.50 8.67
N SER A 456 10.78 6.43 7.87
CA SER A 456 9.79 5.37 7.94
C SER A 456 10.41 4.04 8.35
N ASN A 457 9.86 3.39 9.36
CA ASN A 457 10.26 2.03 9.74
C ASN A 457 10.02 1.01 8.62
N GLU A 458 8.99 1.23 7.79
CA GLU A 458 8.73 0.40 6.60
C GLU A 458 9.89 0.46 5.61
N ALA A 459 10.32 1.66 5.21
CA ALA A 459 11.44 1.81 4.27
C ALA A 459 12.78 1.33 4.85
N ARG A 460 13.00 1.52 6.15
CA ARG A 460 14.20 1.00 6.85
C ARG A 460 14.23 -0.53 6.80
N ALA A 461 13.14 -1.18 7.19
CA ALA A 461 13.02 -2.63 7.17
C ALA A 461 13.05 -3.20 5.73
N SER A 462 12.51 -2.47 4.74
CA SER A 462 12.60 -2.83 3.32
C SER A 462 14.05 -2.87 2.84
N ALA A 463 14.86 -1.85 3.13
CA ALA A 463 16.27 -1.84 2.76
C ALA A 463 17.04 -3.06 3.35
N LEU A 464 16.66 -3.50 4.55
CA LEU A 464 17.29 -4.66 5.19
C LEU A 464 16.93 -5.97 4.47
N TYR A 465 15.65 -6.19 4.11
CA TYR A 465 15.29 -7.41 3.39
C TYR A 465 15.77 -7.40 1.94
N GLU A 466 15.80 -6.25 1.28
CA GLU A 466 16.35 -6.10 -0.06
C GLU A 466 17.82 -6.57 -0.11
N ALA A 467 18.66 -6.10 0.83
CA ALA A 467 20.04 -6.57 0.94
C ALA A 467 20.14 -8.09 1.11
N PHE A 468 19.25 -8.67 1.93
CA PHE A 468 19.19 -10.12 2.10
C PHE A 468 18.81 -10.82 0.79
N ILE A 469 17.75 -10.42 0.12
CA ILE A 469 17.29 -11.03 -1.13
C ILE A 469 18.31 -10.86 -2.24
N GLU A 470 18.99 -9.72 -2.29
CA GLU A 470 20.04 -9.43 -3.25
C GLU A 470 21.35 -10.23 -3.01
N ARG A 471 21.44 -10.98 -1.92
CA ARG A 471 22.66 -11.72 -1.52
C ARG A 471 23.88 -10.81 -1.36
N VAL A 472 23.63 -9.55 -0.96
CA VAL A 472 24.64 -8.54 -0.71
C VAL A 472 24.85 -8.42 0.80
N ASP A 473 26.09 -8.50 1.25
CA ASP A 473 26.42 -8.25 2.65
C ASP A 473 26.04 -6.82 3.01
N TRP A 474 25.54 -6.61 4.24
CA TRP A 474 25.06 -5.29 4.67
C TRP A 474 26.10 -4.18 4.52
N LYS A 475 27.36 -4.49 4.78
CA LYS A 475 28.49 -3.58 4.54
C LYS A 475 28.54 -3.14 3.07
N ASP A 476 28.40 -4.07 2.14
CA ASP A 476 28.48 -3.79 0.70
C ASP A 476 27.24 -3.05 0.23
N TYR A 477 26.05 -3.35 0.80
CA TYR A 477 24.82 -2.60 0.52
C TYR A 477 24.94 -1.13 0.96
N VAL A 478 25.49 -0.87 2.15
CA VAL A 478 25.77 0.51 2.60
C VAL A 478 26.83 1.16 1.70
N GLN A 479 27.86 0.41 1.29
CA GLN A 479 28.91 0.91 0.40
C GLN A 479 28.40 1.26 -1.00
N GLN A 480 27.41 0.53 -1.54
CA GLN A 480 26.79 0.86 -2.83
C GLN A 480 26.27 2.31 -2.90
N GLN A 481 25.88 2.87 -1.77
CA GLN A 481 25.44 4.27 -1.70
C GLN A 481 26.61 5.25 -1.91
N ALA A 482 27.77 4.94 -1.33
CA ALA A 482 28.98 5.71 -1.56
C ALA A 482 29.47 5.51 -3.00
N ASP A 483 29.40 4.29 -3.52
CA ASP A 483 29.77 3.98 -4.89
C ASP A 483 28.89 4.68 -5.92
N PHE A 484 27.58 4.78 -5.68
CA PHE A 484 26.65 5.55 -6.51
C PHE A 484 27.07 7.02 -6.59
N ALA A 485 27.56 7.57 -5.49
CA ALA A 485 28.07 8.95 -5.44
C ALA A 485 29.38 9.17 -6.19
N THR A 486 30.08 8.09 -6.60
CA THR A 486 31.32 8.18 -7.39
C THR A 486 31.10 8.07 -8.90
N LEU A 487 29.87 7.78 -9.34
CA LEU A 487 29.56 7.60 -10.75
C LEU A 487 29.79 8.90 -11.54
N THR A 488 30.35 8.75 -12.72
CA THR A 488 30.68 9.85 -13.61
C THR A 488 29.85 9.80 -14.88
N LYS A 489 29.67 10.96 -15.51
CA LYS A 489 29.03 11.06 -16.83
C LYS A 489 29.67 10.12 -17.86
N ALA A 490 31.00 10.05 -17.89
CA ALA A 490 31.73 9.20 -18.84
C ALA A 490 31.43 7.70 -18.66
N GLU A 491 31.31 7.23 -17.40
CA GLU A 491 30.93 5.85 -17.12
C GLU A 491 29.52 5.54 -17.60
N ILE A 492 28.57 6.48 -17.46
CA ILE A 492 27.19 6.29 -17.90
C ILE A 492 27.08 6.30 -19.42
N VAL A 493 27.80 7.19 -20.08
CA VAL A 493 27.88 7.23 -21.56
C VAL A 493 28.45 5.92 -22.10
N LYS A 494 29.53 5.42 -21.50
CA LYS A 494 30.11 4.14 -21.86
C LYS A 494 29.10 3.01 -21.65
N PHE A 495 28.47 2.91 -20.49
CA PHE A 495 27.46 1.91 -20.16
C PHE A 495 26.29 1.93 -21.18
N ALA A 496 25.80 3.14 -21.50
CA ALA A 496 24.74 3.29 -22.49
C ALA A 496 25.14 2.77 -23.87
N ASN A 497 26.40 3.00 -24.30
CA ASN A 497 26.90 2.51 -25.59
C ASN A 497 27.14 1.01 -25.58
N ASP A 498 27.57 0.44 -24.48
CA ASP A 498 27.80 -1.01 -24.35
C ASP A 498 26.51 -1.83 -24.41
N TYR A 499 25.41 -1.34 -23.80
CA TYR A 499 24.21 -2.15 -23.58
C TYR A 499 22.98 -1.74 -24.40
N TYR A 500 22.88 -0.51 -24.91
CA TYR A 500 21.69 -0.04 -25.63
C TYR A 500 21.97 0.10 -27.13
N GLY A 501 21.40 -0.79 -27.90
CA GLY A 501 21.45 -0.83 -29.36
C GLY A 501 20.09 -1.15 -29.96
N ALA A 502 20.11 -1.95 -31.02
CA ALA A 502 18.88 -2.51 -31.62
C ALA A 502 18.34 -3.74 -30.83
N ASN A 503 18.86 -3.99 -29.65
CA ASN A 503 18.59 -5.15 -28.78
C ASN A 503 17.46 -4.91 -27.78
N TYR A 504 16.30 -4.44 -28.25
CA TYR A 504 15.15 -4.14 -27.39
C TYR A 504 13.87 -4.84 -27.88
N VAL A 505 12.92 -4.92 -26.98
CA VAL A 505 11.53 -5.32 -27.27
C VAL A 505 10.67 -4.06 -27.24
N ALA A 506 9.82 -3.88 -28.26
CA ALA A 506 8.80 -2.85 -28.29
C ALA A 506 7.42 -3.49 -28.20
N VAL A 507 6.67 -3.16 -27.17
CA VAL A 507 5.26 -3.56 -26.99
C VAL A 507 4.37 -2.38 -27.32
N PHE A 508 3.54 -2.54 -28.36
CA PHE A 508 2.54 -1.54 -28.74
C PHE A 508 1.19 -1.97 -28.20
N LYS A 509 0.66 -1.20 -27.23
CA LYS A 509 -0.68 -1.41 -26.72
C LYS A 509 -1.67 -0.54 -27.48
N ARG A 510 -2.63 -1.20 -28.13
CA ARG A 510 -3.69 -0.52 -28.89
C ARG A 510 -5.05 -0.64 -28.22
N THR A 511 -5.80 0.45 -28.24
CA THR A 511 -7.17 0.45 -27.72
C THR A 511 -8.10 -0.31 -28.65
N SER A 512 -8.56 -1.48 -28.22
CA SER A 512 -9.50 -2.32 -28.95
C SER A 512 -10.18 -3.31 -28.00
N ILE A 513 -11.25 -3.94 -28.49
CA ILE A 513 -11.82 -5.12 -27.84
C ILE A 513 -10.84 -6.27 -28.03
N ASP A 514 -10.45 -6.92 -26.93
CA ASP A 514 -9.61 -8.11 -26.98
C ASP A 514 -10.46 -9.31 -27.46
N PRO A 515 -10.24 -9.83 -28.68
CA PRO A 515 -11.02 -10.93 -29.22
C PRO A 515 -10.65 -12.27 -28.56
N ASN A 516 -9.47 -12.35 -27.91
CA ASN A 516 -8.94 -13.55 -27.29
C ASN A 516 -9.11 -13.54 -25.79
N LYS A 517 -10.04 -12.75 -25.27
CA LYS A 517 -10.26 -12.61 -23.82
C LYS A 517 -10.68 -13.95 -23.20
N VAL A 518 -9.72 -14.56 -22.53
CA VAL A 518 -9.87 -15.85 -21.85
C VAL A 518 -10.35 -15.64 -20.43
N LYS A 519 -11.18 -16.56 -19.95
CA LYS A 519 -11.60 -16.67 -18.55
C LYS A 519 -11.10 -17.99 -17.99
N VAL A 520 -10.67 -18.02 -16.76
CA VAL A 520 -10.41 -19.29 -16.05
C VAL A 520 -11.74 -20.01 -15.86
N LEU A 521 -11.94 -21.10 -16.59
CA LEU A 521 -13.13 -21.95 -16.44
C LEU A 521 -12.87 -22.99 -15.36
N LYS A 522 -13.83 -23.15 -14.46
CA LYS A 522 -13.76 -24.04 -13.31
C LYS A 522 -15.15 -24.56 -12.95
N PRO A 523 -15.27 -25.74 -12.34
CA PRO A 523 -16.50 -26.20 -11.73
C PRO A 523 -16.89 -25.34 -10.52
N ALA A 524 -18.18 -25.33 -10.15
CA ALA A 524 -18.65 -24.67 -8.93
C ALA A 524 -18.18 -25.46 -7.69
N ILE A 525 -17.96 -24.74 -6.58
CA ILE A 525 -17.64 -25.33 -5.28
C ILE A 525 -18.77 -25.09 -4.28
N THR A 526 -18.81 -25.94 -3.24
CA THR A 526 -19.74 -25.79 -2.13
C THR A 526 -19.16 -24.82 -1.09
N PRO A 527 -19.90 -23.78 -0.63
CA PRO A 527 -19.46 -22.89 0.44
C PRO A 527 -19.10 -23.64 1.72
N VAL A 528 -18.02 -23.24 2.37
CA VAL A 528 -17.54 -23.86 3.61
C VAL A 528 -18.03 -23.09 4.84
N PRO A 529 -18.13 -23.75 6.03
CA PRO A 529 -18.51 -23.07 7.27
C PRO A 529 -17.52 -21.96 7.64
N ALA A 530 -18.01 -20.79 8.01
CA ALA A 530 -17.17 -19.69 8.43
C ALA A 530 -16.54 -19.89 9.84
N ASN A 531 -17.12 -20.73 10.69
CA ASN A 531 -16.64 -21.08 12.05
C ASN A 531 -16.15 -19.85 12.86
N ARG A 532 -16.94 -18.76 12.87
CA ARG A 532 -16.51 -17.42 13.33
C ARG A 532 -16.04 -17.40 14.79
N ASP A 533 -16.73 -18.15 15.66
CA ASP A 533 -16.43 -18.20 17.10
C ASP A 533 -15.44 -19.30 17.48
N ALA A 534 -15.01 -20.11 16.51
CA ALA A 534 -14.03 -21.15 16.74
C ALA A 534 -12.63 -20.54 16.95
N ALA A 535 -11.86 -21.20 17.81
CA ALA A 535 -10.47 -20.89 18.07
C ALA A 535 -9.69 -22.15 18.42
N SER A 536 -8.46 -22.27 17.89
CA SER A 536 -7.55 -23.34 18.23
C SER A 536 -7.02 -23.23 19.68
N ALA A 537 -6.50 -24.32 20.21
CA ALA A 537 -5.82 -24.29 21.50
C ALA A 537 -4.58 -23.39 21.47
N TYR A 538 -3.87 -23.38 20.35
CA TYR A 538 -2.67 -22.55 20.15
C TYR A 538 -3.00 -21.05 20.14
N TYR A 539 -4.09 -20.64 19.48
CA TYR A 539 -4.59 -19.27 19.53
C TYR A 539 -4.80 -18.79 20.97
N LYS A 540 -5.47 -19.61 21.78
CA LYS A 540 -5.74 -19.29 23.19
C LYS A 540 -4.46 -19.18 24.02
N GLN A 541 -3.50 -20.06 23.80
CA GLN A 541 -2.17 -20.00 24.47
C GLN A 541 -1.42 -18.72 24.06
N LEU A 542 -1.39 -18.40 22.76
CA LEU A 542 -0.67 -17.25 22.22
C LEU A 542 -1.25 -15.92 22.72
N THR A 543 -2.58 -15.78 22.69
CA THR A 543 -3.25 -14.56 23.15
C THR A 543 -3.12 -14.34 24.67
N ALA A 544 -2.94 -15.42 25.44
CA ALA A 544 -2.70 -15.38 26.89
C ALA A 544 -1.27 -14.97 27.28
N LEU A 545 -0.31 -14.94 26.34
CA LEU A 545 1.03 -14.45 26.64
C LEU A 545 0.95 -13.00 27.15
N PRO A 546 1.68 -12.69 28.25
CA PRO A 546 1.62 -11.35 28.83
C PRO A 546 2.22 -10.30 27.90
N SER A 547 1.69 -9.10 27.96
CA SER A 547 2.26 -7.93 27.29
C SER A 547 2.00 -6.67 28.12
N THR A 548 2.97 -5.76 28.16
CA THR A 548 2.83 -4.49 28.86
C THR A 548 1.89 -3.57 28.09
N ALA A 549 0.87 -3.01 28.73
CA ALA A 549 -0.07 -2.12 28.07
C ALA A 549 0.60 -0.81 27.66
N LEU A 550 0.42 -0.42 26.40
CA LEU A 550 0.84 0.86 25.86
C LEU A 550 -0.25 1.92 26.07
N GLN A 551 0.17 3.12 26.44
CA GLN A 551 -0.75 4.23 26.66
C GLN A 551 -0.90 5.05 25.37
N PRO A 552 -2.12 5.50 25.02
CA PRO A 552 -2.33 6.37 23.87
C PRO A 552 -1.72 7.76 24.10
N VAL A 553 -1.20 8.33 23.03
CA VAL A 553 -0.74 9.72 23.01
C VAL A 553 -1.56 10.48 21.99
N PHE A 554 -2.23 11.53 22.44
CA PHE A 554 -3.04 12.38 21.61
C PHE A 554 -2.34 13.72 21.36
N VAL A 555 -2.57 14.29 20.18
CA VAL A 555 -2.03 15.61 19.84
C VAL A 555 -2.78 16.67 20.65
N ASP A 556 -2.01 17.53 21.30
CA ASP A 556 -2.49 18.78 21.90
C ASP A 556 -2.14 19.93 20.94
N TYR A 557 -3.09 20.35 20.13
CA TYR A 557 -2.85 21.38 19.12
C TYR A 557 -2.43 22.73 19.69
N GLN A 558 -2.73 23.03 20.96
CA GLN A 558 -2.29 24.25 21.62
C GLN A 558 -0.84 24.18 22.09
N LYS A 559 -0.35 22.97 22.40
CA LYS A 559 1.00 22.73 22.88
C LYS A 559 1.95 22.32 21.76
N ASP A 560 1.50 21.43 20.87
CA ASP A 560 2.33 20.79 19.85
C ASP A 560 2.49 21.65 18.59
N ILE A 561 1.65 22.71 18.45
CA ILE A 561 1.76 23.68 17.36
C ILE A 561 2.05 25.06 17.95
N GLN A 562 3.18 25.65 17.57
CA GLN A 562 3.43 27.05 17.84
C GLN A 562 2.73 27.91 16.78
N GLN A 563 2.02 28.92 17.25
CA GLN A 563 1.29 29.83 16.37
C GLN A 563 1.78 31.26 16.52
N THR A 564 1.94 31.95 15.40
CA THR A 564 2.23 33.39 15.33
C THR A 564 1.60 33.98 14.08
N GLU A 565 1.68 35.27 13.90
CA GLU A 565 1.32 35.93 12.65
C GLU A 565 2.57 36.49 11.96
N ILE A 566 2.71 36.21 10.66
CA ILE A 566 3.75 36.80 9.81
C ILE A 566 3.47 38.29 9.65
N LYS A 567 2.19 38.63 9.51
CA LYS A 567 1.59 39.94 9.52
C LYS A 567 0.12 39.82 9.91
N PRO A 568 -0.58 40.94 10.25
CA PRO A 568 -1.98 40.89 10.63
C PRO A 568 -2.86 40.12 9.63
N GLY A 569 -3.52 39.05 10.09
CA GLY A 569 -4.41 38.18 9.30
C GLY A 569 -3.69 37.13 8.45
N LEU A 570 -2.38 36.91 8.63
CA LEU A 570 -1.61 35.83 8.00
C LEU A 570 -0.97 34.94 9.08
N PRO A 571 -1.71 33.92 9.58
CA PRO A 571 -1.21 33.03 10.62
C PRO A 571 -0.15 32.07 10.08
N LEU A 572 0.87 31.84 10.89
CA LEU A 572 1.89 30.81 10.73
C LEU A 572 1.68 29.75 11.82
N TYR A 573 1.48 28.53 11.40
CA TYR A 573 1.47 27.32 12.23
C TYR A 573 2.79 26.60 12.04
N TYR A 574 3.48 26.34 13.13
CA TYR A 574 4.85 25.90 13.16
C TYR A 574 5.02 24.63 14.00
N THR A 575 5.74 23.66 13.46
CA THR A 575 6.27 22.49 14.17
C THR A 575 7.74 22.32 13.83
N HIS A 576 8.58 22.14 14.87
CA HIS A 576 10.03 22.02 14.70
C HIS A 576 10.42 20.62 14.21
N ASN A 577 11.33 20.57 13.20
CA ASN A 577 12.02 19.35 12.80
C ASN A 577 13.37 19.26 13.52
N ALA A 578 13.45 18.38 14.53
CA ALA A 578 14.68 18.15 15.27
C ALA A 578 15.52 16.97 14.72
N GLU A 579 15.02 16.25 13.71
CA GLU A 579 15.63 14.99 13.24
C GLU A 579 16.65 15.20 12.12
N ASN A 580 16.33 16.10 11.20
CA ASN A 580 17.15 16.28 10.00
C ASN A 580 17.00 17.69 9.40
N GLY A 581 17.71 17.94 8.29
CA GLY A 581 17.71 19.23 7.60
C GLY A 581 16.59 19.38 6.57
N LEU A 582 15.44 18.69 6.71
CA LEU A 582 14.35 18.79 5.76
C LEU A 582 13.28 19.78 6.21
N PHE A 583 12.69 20.47 5.24
CA PHE A 583 11.56 21.36 5.49
C PHE A 583 10.35 21.02 4.60
N ASN A 584 9.18 21.38 5.09
CA ASN A 584 7.93 21.43 4.36
C ASN A 584 7.21 22.75 4.69
N LEU A 585 7.00 23.59 3.68
CA LEU A 585 6.33 24.87 3.78
C LEU A 585 5.08 24.84 2.91
N SER A 586 3.90 25.03 3.50
CA SER A 586 2.65 24.99 2.73
C SER A 586 1.83 26.28 2.92
N TYR A 587 1.22 26.74 1.84
CA TYR A 587 0.17 27.76 1.85
C TYR A 587 -1.17 27.08 1.68
N ALA A 588 -2.03 27.14 2.69
CA ALA A 588 -3.34 26.50 2.72
C ALA A 588 -4.46 27.56 2.55
N LEU A 589 -5.17 27.49 1.43
CA LEU A 589 -6.25 28.39 1.07
C LEU A 589 -7.59 27.64 1.08
N ASP A 590 -8.65 28.31 1.50
CA ASP A 590 -10.01 27.76 1.45
C ASP A 590 -10.71 28.16 0.14
N VAL A 591 -10.04 27.91 -1.01
CA VAL A 591 -10.54 28.06 -2.39
C VAL A 591 -10.35 26.74 -3.13
N GLY A 592 -11.14 26.46 -4.17
CA GLY A 592 -10.97 25.23 -4.93
C GLY A 592 -11.85 25.17 -6.18
N THR A 593 -11.92 23.99 -6.79
CA THR A 593 -12.65 23.80 -8.06
C THR A 593 -14.14 24.08 -7.96
N ASN A 594 -14.73 24.07 -6.76
CA ASN A 594 -16.12 24.44 -6.54
C ASN A 594 -16.36 25.96 -6.60
N ASP A 595 -15.33 26.77 -6.36
CA ASP A 595 -15.41 28.23 -6.56
C ASP A 595 -15.30 28.57 -8.04
N ASP A 596 -14.19 28.07 -8.63
CA ASP A 596 -13.83 28.29 -10.01
C ASP A 596 -13.14 27.04 -10.56
N PRO A 597 -13.73 26.37 -11.57
CA PRO A 597 -13.14 25.18 -12.17
C PRO A 597 -11.71 25.36 -12.70
N ARG A 598 -11.27 26.60 -12.94
CA ARG A 598 -9.91 26.92 -13.39
C ARG A 598 -8.85 26.62 -12.32
N TRP A 599 -9.23 26.55 -11.03
CA TRP A 599 -8.28 26.12 -9.99
C TRP A 599 -7.72 24.73 -10.25
N GLY A 600 -8.50 23.82 -10.84
CA GLY A 600 -8.02 22.50 -11.26
C GLY A 600 -7.01 22.52 -12.42
N LEU A 601 -6.82 23.68 -13.08
CA LEU A 601 -5.84 23.85 -14.15
C LEU A 601 -4.57 24.56 -13.66
N VAL A 602 -4.60 25.15 -12.47
CA VAL A 602 -3.48 25.92 -11.93
C VAL A 602 -2.29 25.02 -11.66
N ASP A 603 -2.54 23.81 -11.10
CA ASP A 603 -1.48 22.83 -10.84
C ASP A 603 -0.75 22.44 -12.14
N ASP A 604 -1.52 21.98 -13.13
CA ASP A 604 -0.98 21.57 -14.42
C ASP A 604 -0.25 22.74 -15.14
N TYR A 605 -0.81 23.95 -15.06
CA TYR A 605 -0.25 25.08 -15.80
C TYR A 605 1.00 25.67 -15.14
N LEU A 606 1.08 25.69 -13.81
CA LEU A 606 2.24 26.20 -13.08
C LEU A 606 3.55 25.54 -13.48
N GLN A 607 3.53 24.24 -13.70
CA GLN A 607 4.73 23.50 -14.10
C GLN A 607 5.26 23.90 -15.50
N TYR A 608 4.40 24.47 -16.37
CA TYR A 608 4.76 24.92 -17.70
C TYR A 608 5.10 26.42 -17.77
N LEU A 609 5.05 27.13 -16.63
CA LEU A 609 5.31 28.57 -16.60
C LEU A 609 6.74 28.88 -16.23
N GLY A 610 7.32 29.83 -16.94
CA GLY A 610 8.55 30.51 -16.56
C GLY A 610 8.27 31.79 -15.79
N THR A 611 9.35 32.53 -15.53
CA THR A 611 9.37 33.90 -14.98
C THR A 611 10.07 34.84 -15.95
N GLY A 612 10.21 36.11 -15.58
CA GLY A 612 11.01 37.02 -16.37
C GLY A 612 12.50 36.64 -16.54
N ARG A 613 13.00 35.76 -15.62
CA ARG A 613 14.40 35.33 -15.59
C ARG A 613 14.64 33.91 -16.10
N TYR A 614 13.69 33.01 -15.85
CA TYR A 614 13.85 31.60 -16.15
C TYR A 614 12.71 31.08 -17.02
N SER A 615 13.01 30.26 -18.02
CA SER A 615 12.00 29.43 -18.67
C SER A 615 11.45 28.39 -17.70
N ALA A 616 10.33 27.74 -18.03
CA ALA A 616 9.77 26.68 -17.21
C ALA A 616 10.76 25.54 -16.98
N ALA A 617 11.43 25.07 -18.02
CA ALA A 617 12.46 24.04 -17.92
C ALA A 617 13.63 24.46 -17.02
N GLN A 618 14.10 25.71 -17.15
CA GLN A 618 15.16 26.23 -16.27
C GLN A 618 14.71 26.32 -14.80
N LEU A 619 13.45 26.66 -14.53
CA LEU A 619 12.93 26.67 -13.16
C LEU A 619 12.97 25.24 -12.55
N GLN A 620 12.52 24.23 -13.29
CA GLN A 620 12.59 22.84 -12.81
C GLN A 620 14.04 22.41 -12.55
N GLN A 621 14.96 22.77 -13.44
CA GLN A 621 16.39 22.51 -13.25
C GLN A 621 16.95 23.20 -12.01
N GLU A 622 16.59 24.48 -11.77
CA GLU A 622 17.08 25.22 -10.58
C GLU A 622 16.51 24.60 -9.29
N PHE A 623 15.23 24.25 -9.24
CA PHE A 623 14.68 23.53 -8.10
C PHE A 623 15.38 22.19 -7.87
N PHE A 624 15.62 21.42 -8.92
CA PHE A 624 16.31 20.13 -8.84
C PHE A 624 17.74 20.27 -8.32
N LYS A 625 18.51 21.26 -8.78
CA LYS A 625 19.86 21.57 -8.27
C LYS A 625 19.85 21.94 -6.80
N LEU A 626 18.79 22.60 -6.32
CA LEU A 626 18.62 22.96 -4.91
C LEU A 626 18.18 21.78 -4.03
N GLY A 627 17.86 20.60 -4.60
CA GLY A 627 17.21 19.53 -3.85
C GLY A 627 15.88 20.00 -3.26
N CYS A 628 15.13 20.77 -4.02
CA CYS A 628 13.83 21.30 -3.63
C CYS A 628 12.79 21.04 -4.72
N SER A 629 11.54 20.96 -4.33
CA SER A 629 10.42 20.80 -5.25
C SER A 629 9.21 21.57 -4.73
N PHE A 630 8.30 21.93 -5.64
CA PHE A 630 7.00 22.46 -5.26
C PHE A 630 5.89 21.59 -5.87
N SER A 631 4.75 21.58 -5.21
CA SER A 631 3.52 20.97 -5.69
C SER A 631 2.32 21.84 -5.37
N VAL A 632 1.27 21.68 -6.18
CA VAL A 632 -0.03 22.33 -5.95
C VAL A 632 -1.08 21.21 -5.92
N SER A 633 -1.95 21.24 -4.93
CA SER A 633 -3.08 20.32 -4.83
C SER A 633 -4.36 21.13 -4.76
N SER A 634 -5.19 21.02 -5.80
CA SER A 634 -6.48 21.69 -5.90
C SER A 634 -7.62 20.70 -5.67
N GLY A 635 -8.25 20.81 -4.52
CA GLY A 635 -9.48 20.07 -4.18
C GLY A 635 -10.76 20.85 -4.51
N PRO A 636 -11.92 20.32 -4.16
CA PRO A 636 -13.20 21.00 -4.35
C PRO A 636 -13.31 22.37 -3.66
N ASP A 637 -12.78 22.51 -2.46
CA ASP A 637 -12.88 23.71 -1.63
C ASP A 637 -11.57 24.04 -0.89
N ARG A 638 -10.43 23.51 -1.37
CA ARG A 638 -9.11 23.74 -0.78
C ARG A 638 -8.03 23.71 -1.83
N LEU A 639 -7.13 24.69 -1.73
CA LEU A 639 -5.88 24.75 -2.49
C LEU A 639 -4.72 24.68 -1.50
N LEU A 640 -3.80 23.78 -1.74
CA LEU A 640 -2.57 23.64 -0.96
C LEU A 640 -1.38 23.75 -1.90
N LEU A 641 -0.52 24.74 -1.65
CA LEU A 641 0.74 24.91 -2.34
C LEU A 641 1.85 24.51 -1.37
N THR A 642 2.70 23.59 -1.76
CA THR A 642 3.76 23.06 -0.90
C THR A 642 5.12 23.24 -1.55
N LEU A 643 6.08 23.79 -0.83
CA LEU A 643 7.50 23.83 -1.15
C LEU A 643 8.23 22.96 -0.14
N SER A 644 9.06 22.03 -0.60
CA SER A 644 9.78 21.09 0.27
C SER A 644 11.20 20.84 -0.22
N GLY A 645 12.08 20.40 0.67
CA GLY A 645 13.45 20.05 0.33
C GLY A 645 14.45 20.25 1.46
N LEU A 646 15.70 20.58 1.10
CA LEU A 646 16.78 20.88 2.05
C LEU A 646 16.65 22.29 2.62
N ASP A 647 16.63 22.43 3.94
CA ASP A 647 16.49 23.72 4.62
C ASP A 647 17.65 24.70 4.32
N SER A 648 18.85 24.19 4.08
CA SER A 648 19.97 25.03 3.61
C SER A 648 19.64 25.80 2.33
N ASN A 649 18.70 25.31 1.53
CA ASN A 649 18.26 25.85 0.27
C ASN A 649 16.83 26.45 0.31
N LEU A 650 16.22 26.53 1.49
CA LEU A 650 14.86 27.07 1.64
C LEU A 650 14.74 28.49 1.08
N GLU A 651 15.65 29.38 1.42
CA GLU A 651 15.58 30.79 0.98
C GLU A 651 15.69 30.94 -0.54
N PRO A 652 16.68 30.37 -1.25
CA PRO A 652 16.74 30.44 -2.71
C PRO A 652 15.55 29.75 -3.39
N ALA A 653 15.08 28.61 -2.86
CA ALA A 653 13.92 27.91 -3.39
C ALA A 653 12.63 28.73 -3.21
N LEU A 654 12.44 29.35 -2.03
CA LEU A 654 11.30 30.25 -1.79
C LEU A 654 11.31 31.46 -2.70
N ARG A 655 12.49 32.05 -2.96
CA ARG A 655 12.61 33.17 -3.92
C ARG A 655 12.16 32.77 -5.33
N LEU A 656 12.53 31.59 -5.80
CA LEU A 656 12.06 31.05 -7.10
C LEU A 656 10.54 30.82 -7.09
N PHE A 657 10.02 30.23 -6.03
CA PHE A 657 8.60 29.95 -5.88
C PHE A 657 7.76 31.24 -5.83
N GLU A 658 8.20 32.24 -5.06
CA GLU A 658 7.54 33.54 -4.98
C GLU A 658 7.58 34.30 -6.31
N GLN A 659 8.66 34.20 -7.07
CA GLN A 659 8.73 34.77 -8.42
C GLN A 659 7.70 34.10 -9.34
N LEU A 660 7.54 32.76 -9.25
CA LEU A 660 6.57 32.03 -10.05
C LEU A 660 5.13 32.40 -9.70
N LEU A 661 4.83 32.59 -8.42
CA LEU A 661 3.48 32.98 -7.97
C LEU A 661 3.14 34.43 -8.29
N ASN A 662 4.11 35.38 -8.14
CA ASN A 662 3.85 36.80 -8.27
C ASN A 662 4.03 37.34 -9.71
N ALA A 663 4.87 36.69 -10.50
CA ALA A 663 5.17 37.13 -11.85
C ALA A 663 5.33 35.94 -12.83
N PRO A 664 4.34 35.06 -12.93
CA PRO A 664 4.36 33.97 -13.91
C PRO A 664 4.31 34.55 -15.32
N ARG A 665 5.15 34.03 -16.21
CA ARG A 665 5.14 34.42 -17.61
C ARG A 665 4.11 33.62 -18.39
N PRO A 666 3.07 34.23 -18.97
CA PRO A 666 2.08 33.52 -19.77
C PRO A 666 2.74 32.78 -20.95
N ASP A 667 2.31 31.54 -21.20
CA ASP A 667 2.74 30.72 -22.35
C ASP A 667 1.55 30.19 -23.11
N ALA A 668 1.30 30.73 -24.29
CA ALA A 668 0.15 30.33 -25.10
C ALA A 668 0.31 28.95 -25.74
N ALA A 669 1.54 28.57 -26.11
CA ALA A 669 1.81 27.27 -26.69
C ALA A 669 1.66 26.17 -25.65
N ALA A 670 2.19 26.38 -24.45
CA ALA A 670 2.03 25.46 -23.33
C ALA A 670 0.55 25.30 -22.95
N LEU A 671 -0.23 26.38 -22.88
CA LEU A 671 -1.66 26.30 -22.60
C LEU A 671 -2.40 25.52 -23.70
N HIS A 672 -2.12 25.80 -24.98
CA HIS A 672 -2.74 25.09 -26.08
C HIS A 672 -2.49 23.56 -26.02
N ASN A 673 -1.24 23.17 -25.78
CA ASN A 673 -0.87 21.76 -25.65
C ASN A 673 -1.46 21.12 -24.38
N MET A 674 -1.48 21.85 -23.25
CA MET A 674 -2.12 21.40 -22.01
C MET A 674 -3.62 21.14 -22.23
N VAL A 675 -4.33 22.03 -22.91
CA VAL A 675 -5.75 21.84 -23.25
C VAL A 675 -5.93 20.61 -24.12
N ALA A 676 -5.08 20.40 -25.13
CA ALA A 676 -5.15 19.19 -25.96
C ALA A 676 -4.88 17.91 -25.12
N GLY A 677 -3.91 17.97 -24.20
CA GLY A 677 -3.64 16.90 -23.23
C GLY A 677 -4.83 16.61 -22.33
N ILE A 678 -5.44 17.62 -21.75
CA ILE A 678 -6.64 17.48 -20.89
C ILE A 678 -7.79 16.83 -21.68
N LEU A 679 -8.04 17.23 -22.92
CA LEU A 679 -9.08 16.63 -23.74
C LEU A 679 -8.80 15.15 -24.05
N LYS A 680 -7.54 14.78 -24.29
CA LYS A 680 -7.13 13.38 -24.45
C LYS A 680 -7.31 12.61 -23.15
N THR A 681 -6.84 13.15 -22.00
CA THR A 681 -7.01 12.52 -20.68
C THR A 681 -8.50 12.32 -20.33
N ARG A 682 -9.37 13.25 -20.70
CA ARG A 682 -10.83 13.10 -20.54
C ARG A 682 -11.40 11.95 -21.35
N GLN A 683 -10.88 11.73 -22.56
CA GLN A 683 -11.29 10.57 -23.37
C GLN A 683 -10.77 9.27 -22.73
N ASP A 684 -9.51 9.25 -22.28
CA ASP A 684 -8.90 8.08 -21.67
C ASP A 684 -9.54 7.73 -20.33
N ALA A 685 -9.97 8.72 -19.55
CA ALA A 685 -10.69 8.51 -18.29
C ALA A 685 -11.98 7.69 -18.49
N LYS A 686 -12.64 7.82 -19.65
CA LYS A 686 -13.81 7.01 -20.03
C LYS A 686 -13.48 5.55 -20.35
N LEU A 687 -12.20 5.23 -20.51
CA LEU A 687 -11.68 3.87 -20.72
C LEU A 687 -11.18 3.23 -19.41
N ASN A 688 -11.21 3.96 -18.29
CA ASN A 688 -10.73 3.50 -17.01
C ASN A 688 -11.89 3.11 -16.09
N LYS A 689 -12.06 1.81 -15.85
CA LYS A 689 -13.15 1.28 -15.02
C LYS A 689 -13.20 1.85 -13.60
N GLN A 690 -12.04 2.14 -13.00
CA GLN A 690 -11.97 2.70 -11.64
C GLN A 690 -12.48 4.15 -11.62
N VAL A 691 -12.12 4.96 -12.60
CA VAL A 691 -12.64 6.33 -12.74
C VAL A 691 -14.15 6.30 -13.00
N ILE A 692 -14.61 5.38 -13.83
CA ILE A 692 -16.04 5.22 -14.15
C ILE A 692 -16.81 4.90 -12.86
N LEU A 693 -16.44 3.84 -12.15
CA LEU A 693 -17.17 3.35 -10.97
C LEU A 693 -17.03 4.28 -9.77
N ASN A 694 -15.78 4.54 -9.34
CA ASN A 694 -15.50 5.17 -8.04
C ASN A 694 -15.57 6.70 -8.05
N ALA A 695 -15.41 7.35 -9.21
CA ALA A 695 -15.48 8.78 -9.31
C ALA A 695 -16.79 9.23 -10.01
N ALA A 696 -17.00 8.86 -11.28
CA ALA A 696 -18.10 9.36 -12.09
C ALA A 696 -19.46 8.86 -11.59
N MET A 697 -19.65 7.53 -11.45
CA MET A 697 -20.93 6.95 -11.02
C MET A 697 -21.25 7.33 -9.56
N VAL A 698 -20.26 7.28 -8.66
CA VAL A 698 -20.47 7.66 -7.25
C VAL A 698 -20.86 9.13 -7.14
N SER A 699 -20.18 10.03 -7.86
CA SER A 699 -20.54 11.45 -7.86
C SER A 699 -21.92 11.69 -8.45
N TYR A 700 -22.28 11.00 -9.53
CA TYR A 700 -23.59 11.06 -10.14
C TYR A 700 -24.69 10.65 -9.15
N VAL A 701 -24.50 9.57 -8.41
CA VAL A 701 -25.49 9.11 -7.42
C VAL A 701 -25.57 10.05 -6.23
N LYS A 702 -24.44 10.57 -5.74
CA LYS A 702 -24.42 11.47 -4.59
C LYS A 702 -25.07 12.82 -4.88
N TYR A 703 -24.87 13.37 -6.07
CA TYR A 703 -25.22 14.76 -6.37
C TYR A 703 -26.07 14.95 -7.65
N GLY A 704 -26.26 13.90 -8.45
CA GLY A 704 -26.92 14.02 -9.77
C GLY A 704 -25.95 14.42 -10.87
N PRO A 705 -26.46 14.78 -12.07
CA PRO A 705 -25.64 15.07 -13.25
C PRO A 705 -24.74 16.31 -13.10
N LYS A 706 -25.15 17.29 -12.28
CA LYS A 706 -24.33 18.45 -11.93
C LYS A 706 -23.72 18.23 -10.55
N ASN A 707 -22.45 17.90 -10.50
CA ASN A 707 -21.76 17.47 -9.29
C ASN A 707 -20.29 17.94 -9.28
N PRO A 708 -19.54 17.79 -8.19
CA PRO A 708 -18.13 18.19 -8.15
C PRO A 708 -17.24 17.56 -9.23
N PHE A 709 -17.49 16.31 -9.63
CA PHE A 709 -16.74 15.64 -10.69
C PHE A 709 -17.01 16.23 -12.07
N THR A 710 -18.25 16.63 -12.35
CA THR A 710 -18.64 17.26 -13.64
C THR A 710 -18.48 18.78 -13.63
N ASN A 711 -18.05 19.38 -12.51
CA ASN A 711 -17.80 20.83 -12.40
C ASN A 711 -16.44 21.19 -12.99
N ILE A 712 -16.32 20.99 -14.28
CA ILE A 712 -15.12 21.27 -15.09
C ILE A 712 -15.45 22.19 -16.24
N LEU A 713 -14.43 22.85 -16.82
CA LEU A 713 -14.64 23.65 -18.02
C LEU A 713 -15.04 22.78 -19.19
N SER A 714 -16.06 23.22 -19.94
CA SER A 714 -16.43 22.55 -21.20
C SER A 714 -15.29 22.65 -22.24
N GLU A 715 -15.29 21.75 -23.22
CA GLU A 715 -14.29 21.79 -24.30
C GLU A 715 -14.23 23.14 -25.03
N PRO A 716 -15.36 23.80 -25.41
CA PRO A 716 -15.29 25.15 -25.98
C PRO A 716 -14.68 26.18 -25.02
N ALA A 717 -15.00 26.10 -23.71
CA ALA A 717 -14.45 27.01 -22.72
C ALA A 717 -12.95 26.78 -22.50
N LEU A 718 -12.49 25.51 -22.50
CA LEU A 718 -11.06 25.20 -22.46
C LEU A 718 -10.31 25.76 -23.67
N LYS A 719 -10.85 25.54 -24.87
CA LYS A 719 -10.23 26.05 -26.12
C LYS A 719 -10.22 27.58 -26.23
N ALA A 720 -11.17 28.25 -25.58
CA ALA A 720 -11.26 29.72 -25.53
C ALA A 720 -10.40 30.36 -24.42
N LEU A 721 -9.80 29.53 -23.55
CA LEU A 721 -9.03 29.99 -22.39
C LEU A 721 -7.76 30.72 -22.85
N LYS A 722 -7.51 31.88 -22.25
CA LYS A 722 -6.29 32.66 -22.49
C LYS A 722 -5.27 32.48 -21.36
N PRO A 723 -3.97 32.46 -21.67
CA PRO A 723 -2.92 32.31 -20.66
C PRO A 723 -3.03 33.29 -19.50
N GLU A 724 -3.37 34.55 -19.81
CA GLU A 724 -3.49 35.64 -18.84
C GLU A 724 -4.59 35.38 -17.81
N GLN A 725 -5.62 34.60 -18.15
CA GLN A 725 -6.70 34.26 -17.21
C GLN A 725 -6.21 33.31 -16.12
N LEU A 726 -5.31 32.38 -16.45
CA LEU A 726 -4.72 31.47 -15.45
C LEU A 726 -3.60 32.15 -14.68
N THR A 727 -2.72 32.90 -15.33
CA THR A 727 -1.66 33.63 -14.60
C THR A 727 -2.23 34.69 -13.67
N ALA A 728 -3.32 35.37 -14.05
CA ALA A 728 -4.02 36.31 -13.15
C ALA A 728 -4.67 35.56 -11.95
N LEU A 729 -5.11 34.32 -12.14
CA LEU A 729 -5.63 33.49 -11.03
C LEU A 729 -4.50 33.07 -10.09
N ILE A 730 -3.36 32.67 -10.63
CA ILE A 730 -2.16 32.34 -9.85
C ILE A 730 -1.69 33.55 -9.02
N GLN A 731 -1.62 34.73 -9.63
CA GLN A 731 -1.23 35.96 -8.95
C GLN A 731 -2.18 36.40 -7.83
N LYS A 732 -3.42 35.91 -7.82
CA LYS A 732 -4.36 36.14 -6.73
C LYS A 732 -4.08 35.29 -5.49
N ILE A 733 -3.36 34.15 -5.63
CA ILE A 733 -3.10 33.22 -4.52
C ILE A 733 -2.55 33.96 -3.29
N PRO A 734 -1.46 34.76 -3.40
CA PRO A 734 -0.91 35.44 -2.23
C PRO A 734 -1.81 36.56 -1.68
N SER A 735 -2.88 36.94 -2.40
CA SER A 735 -3.78 38.04 -1.99
C SER A 735 -4.99 37.54 -1.16
N TYR A 736 -5.32 36.27 -1.23
CA TYR A 736 -6.39 35.68 -0.42
C TYR A 736 -5.95 35.46 1.02
N GLN A 737 -6.91 35.43 1.93
CA GLN A 737 -6.69 34.93 3.30
C GLN A 737 -6.26 33.47 3.21
N HIS A 738 -5.12 33.15 3.80
CA HIS A 738 -4.57 31.82 3.83
C HIS A 738 -3.76 31.59 5.12
N ARG A 739 -3.33 30.37 5.30
CA ARG A 739 -2.53 29.93 6.45
C ARG A 739 -1.19 29.42 5.92
N VAL A 740 -0.12 29.75 6.63
CA VAL A 740 1.22 29.23 6.37
C VAL A 740 1.47 28.09 7.37
N LEU A 741 1.79 26.92 6.85
CA LEU A 741 2.13 25.73 7.64
C LEU A 741 3.63 25.46 7.42
N TYR A 742 4.40 25.37 8.48
CA TYR A 742 5.83 25.08 8.37
C TYR A 742 6.24 23.96 9.33
N TYR A 743 6.84 22.94 8.77
CA TYR A 743 7.61 21.92 9.48
C TYR A 743 9.05 21.97 8.98
N GLY A 744 10.02 22.22 9.85
CA GLY A 744 11.41 22.31 9.46
C GLY A 744 12.34 22.67 10.61
N PRO A 745 13.68 22.62 10.40
CA PRO A 745 14.67 22.82 11.47
C PRO A 745 14.88 24.29 11.86
N ARG A 746 14.45 25.27 11.04
CA ARG A 746 14.63 26.69 11.41
C ARG A 746 13.80 27.06 12.60
N PRO A 747 14.36 27.78 13.59
CA PRO A 747 13.60 28.19 14.76
C PRO A 747 12.54 29.25 14.38
N LEU A 748 11.46 29.30 15.16
CA LEU A 748 10.44 30.33 15.01
C LEU A 748 10.92 31.69 15.55
N ARG A 749 11.75 31.66 16.60
CA ARG A 749 12.34 32.83 17.29
C ARG A 749 13.76 32.50 17.74
N GLY A 750 14.61 33.51 17.80
CA GLY A 750 15.99 33.35 18.30
C GLY A 750 16.94 34.33 17.63
N ASP A 751 18.25 34.19 17.91
CA ASP A 751 19.32 35.05 17.42
C ASP A 751 19.86 34.63 16.03
N THR A 752 19.38 33.53 15.48
CA THR A 752 19.70 33.06 14.11
C THR A 752 18.60 33.46 13.15
N ILE A 753 18.83 33.27 11.84
CA ILE A 753 17.81 33.51 10.80
C ILE A 753 16.62 32.58 11.08
N THR A 754 15.50 33.16 11.47
CA THR A 754 14.28 32.47 11.81
C THR A 754 13.44 32.17 10.57
N ILE A 755 12.47 31.25 10.69
CA ILE A 755 11.51 31.06 9.60
C ILE A 755 10.67 32.33 9.34
N ALA A 756 10.36 33.10 10.38
CA ALA A 756 9.64 34.37 10.22
C ALA A 756 10.43 35.37 9.41
N ASP A 757 11.79 35.38 9.51
CA ASP A 757 12.64 36.23 8.67
C ASP A 757 12.63 35.78 7.21
N VAL A 758 12.71 34.48 6.95
CA VAL A 758 12.64 33.93 5.61
C VAL A 758 11.28 34.19 4.97
N LEU A 759 10.22 34.10 5.73
CA LEU A 759 8.84 34.33 5.25
C LEU A 759 8.53 35.82 4.95
N LYS A 760 9.41 36.76 5.27
CA LYS A 760 9.34 38.12 4.73
C LYS A 760 9.48 38.18 3.20
N LEU A 761 10.00 37.10 2.59
CA LEU A 761 10.02 36.91 1.13
C LEU A 761 8.63 36.63 0.55
N HIS A 762 7.69 36.13 1.35
CA HIS A 762 6.33 35.88 0.90
C HIS A 762 5.59 37.21 0.64
N ARG A 763 5.45 37.53 -0.63
CA ARG A 763 4.89 38.81 -1.09
C ARG A 763 3.37 38.74 -1.08
N THR A 764 2.77 39.41 -0.13
CA THR A 764 1.32 39.52 -0.02
C THR A 764 0.91 41.01 0.15
N PRO A 765 -0.27 41.44 -0.30
CA PRO A 765 -0.76 42.80 -0.06
C PRO A 765 -0.94 43.06 1.43
N ALA A 766 -0.96 44.36 1.81
CA ALA A 766 -1.11 44.77 3.21
C ALA A 766 -2.42 44.20 3.84
N LYS A 767 -3.49 44.16 3.04
CA LYS A 767 -4.78 43.58 3.46
C LYS A 767 -5.12 42.39 2.56
N LEU A 768 -5.30 41.22 3.18
CA LEU A 768 -5.75 40.01 2.49
C LEU A 768 -7.26 40.06 2.25
N THR A 769 -7.67 39.54 1.11
CA THR A 769 -9.09 39.39 0.74
C THR A 769 -9.64 38.06 1.24
N PRO A 770 -10.88 37.99 1.74
CA PRO A 770 -11.53 36.72 2.03
C PRO A 770 -11.55 35.82 0.78
N ALA A 771 -11.43 34.52 1.00
CA ALA A 771 -11.66 33.53 -0.05
C ALA A 771 -13.08 33.65 -0.62
N PRO A 772 -13.30 33.46 -1.94
CA PRO A 772 -14.65 33.35 -2.49
C PRO A 772 -15.45 32.22 -1.82
N ALA A 773 -16.76 32.37 -1.75
CA ALA A 773 -17.59 31.29 -1.22
C ALA A 773 -17.66 30.14 -2.22
N ALA A 774 -17.33 28.93 -1.76
CA ALA A 774 -17.43 27.73 -2.59
C ALA A 774 -18.87 27.42 -2.97
N LYS A 775 -19.08 27.06 -4.24
CA LYS A 775 -20.38 26.58 -4.73
C LYS A 775 -20.72 25.27 -3.99
N ASP A 776 -21.90 25.21 -3.47
CA ASP A 776 -22.41 24.01 -2.81
C ASP A 776 -23.19 23.13 -3.79
N PHE A 777 -22.86 21.83 -3.80
CA PHE A 777 -23.59 20.82 -4.56
C PHE A 777 -24.54 20.09 -3.62
N ALA A 778 -25.85 20.21 -3.89
CA ALA A 778 -26.87 19.55 -3.09
C ALA A 778 -26.78 18.03 -3.21
N GLU A 779 -26.68 17.35 -2.08
CA GLU A 779 -26.68 15.89 -2.04
C GLU A 779 -28.07 15.33 -2.33
N GLN A 780 -28.14 14.29 -3.18
CA GLN A 780 -29.38 13.61 -3.52
C GLN A 780 -29.98 12.86 -2.29
N PRO A 781 -31.30 12.80 -2.16
CA PRO A 781 -31.95 12.15 -1.01
C PRO A 781 -31.98 10.63 -1.07
N LEU A 782 -31.56 9.99 -2.16
CA LEU A 782 -31.58 8.54 -2.41
C LEU A 782 -32.88 7.85 -1.96
N LYS A 783 -34.04 8.33 -2.44
CA LYS A 783 -35.36 7.85 -2.01
C LYS A 783 -35.74 6.51 -2.61
N ASP A 784 -35.22 6.17 -3.80
CA ASP A 784 -35.62 5.01 -4.57
C ASP A 784 -34.51 3.96 -4.62
N ARG A 785 -34.88 2.70 -4.69
CA ARG A 785 -33.95 1.60 -5.00
C ARG A 785 -33.68 1.58 -6.49
N LYS A 786 -32.45 1.86 -6.88
CA LYS A 786 -31.99 1.89 -8.26
C LYS A 786 -30.73 1.04 -8.44
N VAL A 787 -30.62 0.47 -9.62
CA VAL A 787 -29.40 -0.19 -10.10
C VAL A 787 -28.93 0.59 -11.31
N TYR A 788 -27.83 1.30 -11.17
CA TYR A 788 -27.17 1.95 -12.30
C TYR A 788 -26.05 1.05 -12.81
N TRP A 789 -25.97 0.90 -14.12
CA TRP A 789 -24.91 0.11 -14.71
C TRP A 789 -24.27 0.81 -15.90
N VAL A 790 -22.96 0.49 -16.12
CA VAL A 790 -22.18 0.95 -17.26
C VAL A 790 -21.60 -0.28 -17.96
N ASP A 791 -21.72 -0.29 -19.30
CA ASP A 791 -21.14 -1.34 -20.13
C ASP A 791 -19.62 -1.14 -20.24
N TYR A 792 -18.88 -2.16 -19.86
CA TYR A 792 -17.42 -2.18 -19.94
C TYR A 792 -16.92 -3.59 -20.26
N ASN A 793 -16.04 -3.71 -21.27
CA ASN A 793 -15.51 -5.00 -21.69
C ASN A 793 -14.53 -5.58 -20.66
N MET A 794 -15.03 -6.42 -19.77
CA MET A 794 -14.26 -7.10 -18.73
C MET A 794 -14.80 -8.49 -18.42
N VAL A 795 -13.94 -9.35 -17.82
CA VAL A 795 -14.32 -10.71 -17.39
C VAL A 795 -15.17 -10.65 -16.12
N GLN A 796 -14.74 -9.82 -15.18
CA GLN A 796 -15.42 -9.65 -13.90
C GLN A 796 -16.61 -8.69 -14.01
N ALA A 797 -17.38 -8.57 -12.93
CA ALA A 797 -18.28 -7.47 -12.64
C ALA A 797 -17.84 -6.82 -11.33
N GLU A 798 -17.81 -5.50 -11.29
CA GLU A 798 -17.57 -4.75 -10.05
C GLU A 798 -18.87 -4.09 -9.60
N ILE A 799 -19.23 -4.29 -8.32
CA ILE A 799 -20.50 -3.86 -7.75
C ILE A 799 -20.21 -3.00 -6.53
N LEU A 800 -20.88 -1.87 -6.43
CA LEU A 800 -20.84 -0.97 -5.28
C LEU A 800 -22.26 -0.69 -4.78
N PHE A 801 -22.56 -1.10 -3.55
CA PHE A 801 -23.76 -0.72 -2.83
C PHE A 801 -23.50 0.61 -2.12
N LEU A 802 -24.31 1.63 -2.40
CA LEU A 802 -24.18 2.96 -1.83
C LEU A 802 -25.44 3.30 -1.03
N THR A 803 -25.25 3.69 0.24
CA THR A 803 -26.29 4.14 1.13
C THR A 803 -25.92 5.50 1.70
N LYS A 804 -26.85 6.46 1.66
CA LYS A 804 -26.65 7.77 2.31
C LYS A 804 -26.97 7.67 3.79
N GLY A 805 -26.03 8.15 4.63
CA GLY A 805 -26.19 8.28 6.07
C GLY A 805 -26.59 9.69 6.50
N ASP A 806 -26.53 9.94 7.80
CA ASP A 806 -26.78 11.25 8.39
C ASP A 806 -25.65 12.24 8.08
N LEU A 807 -25.88 13.51 8.38
CA LEU A 807 -24.81 14.51 8.41
C LEU A 807 -23.72 14.10 9.40
N TYR A 808 -22.50 14.56 9.15
CA TYR A 808 -21.38 14.36 10.08
C TYR A 808 -21.75 14.79 11.50
N SER A 809 -21.43 13.94 12.45
CA SER A 809 -21.50 14.21 13.89
C SER A 809 -20.30 13.54 14.56
N LYS A 810 -19.60 14.27 15.43
CA LYS A 810 -18.45 13.75 16.16
C LYS A 810 -18.83 12.62 17.12
N GLU A 811 -20.03 12.66 17.65
CA GLU A 811 -20.58 11.67 18.57
C GLU A 811 -20.75 10.30 17.91
N LEU A 812 -20.93 10.28 16.59
CA LEU A 812 -21.08 9.05 15.83
C LEU A 812 -19.74 8.39 15.50
N VAL A 813 -18.65 9.15 15.49
CA VAL A 813 -17.34 8.67 15.04
C VAL A 813 -16.82 7.45 15.81
N PRO A 814 -16.94 7.36 17.16
CA PRO A 814 -16.53 6.16 17.88
C PRO A 814 -17.27 4.89 17.44
N THR A 815 -18.60 4.98 17.27
CA THR A 815 -19.41 3.85 16.82
C THR A 815 -19.06 3.44 15.38
N VAL A 816 -18.87 4.43 14.51
CA VAL A 816 -18.44 4.19 13.12
C VAL A 816 -17.07 3.53 13.06
N ALA A 817 -16.13 3.95 13.90
CA ALA A 817 -14.80 3.37 13.93
C ALA A 817 -14.85 1.87 14.30
N LEU A 818 -15.55 1.52 15.38
CA LEU A 818 -15.69 0.13 15.79
C LEU A 818 -16.54 -0.70 14.81
N TYR A 819 -17.61 -0.10 14.23
CA TYR A 819 -18.41 -0.78 13.21
C TYR A 819 -17.58 -1.13 11.98
N ASN A 820 -16.76 -0.21 11.48
CA ASN A 820 -15.90 -0.45 10.34
C ASN A 820 -14.90 -1.57 10.63
N GLU A 821 -14.27 -1.56 11.80
CA GLU A 821 -13.31 -2.59 12.20
C GLU A 821 -13.96 -3.98 12.30
N TYR A 822 -15.14 -4.05 12.91
CA TYR A 822 -15.87 -5.31 13.06
C TYR A 822 -16.45 -5.84 11.75
N PHE A 823 -17.14 -4.96 10.99
CA PHE A 823 -17.99 -5.40 9.88
C PHE A 823 -17.28 -5.49 8.54
N GLY A 824 -16.47 -4.49 8.16
CA GLY A 824 -16.02 -4.42 6.78
C GLY A 824 -14.57 -4.00 6.54
N GLY A 825 -13.79 -3.75 7.58
CA GLY A 825 -12.41 -3.30 7.50
C GLY A 825 -11.40 -4.41 7.75
N GLY A 826 -10.66 -4.83 6.72
CA GLY A 826 -9.59 -5.81 6.84
C GLY A 826 -10.03 -7.27 6.71
N MET A 827 -9.04 -8.18 6.71
CA MET A 827 -9.23 -9.62 6.46
C MET A 827 -9.97 -10.34 7.59
N GLY A 828 -9.92 -9.82 8.81
CA GLY A 828 -10.67 -10.35 9.95
C GLY A 828 -12.15 -9.96 10.01
N SER A 829 -12.61 -9.05 9.13
CA SER A 829 -13.98 -8.52 9.16
C SER A 829 -15.04 -9.51 8.70
N ILE A 830 -16.28 -9.28 9.11
CA ILE A 830 -17.43 -10.13 8.76
C ILE A 830 -17.62 -10.25 7.25
N VAL A 831 -17.54 -9.12 6.53
CA VAL A 831 -17.74 -9.10 5.05
C VAL A 831 -16.69 -9.95 4.34
N PHE A 832 -15.43 -9.79 4.72
CA PHE A 832 -14.33 -10.54 4.11
C PHE A 832 -14.44 -12.04 4.40
N GLN A 833 -14.64 -12.42 5.67
CA GLN A 833 -14.79 -13.83 6.08
C GLN A 833 -15.98 -14.53 5.42
N ASP A 834 -17.08 -13.82 5.21
CA ASP A 834 -18.28 -14.43 4.62
C ASP A 834 -18.17 -14.58 3.10
N LEU A 835 -17.81 -13.48 2.41
CA LEU A 835 -17.88 -13.42 0.95
C LEU A 835 -16.64 -14.00 0.26
N ARG A 836 -15.45 -13.82 0.83
CA ARG A 836 -14.22 -14.37 0.26
C ARG A 836 -13.89 -15.75 0.82
N GLU A 837 -13.75 -15.87 2.14
CA GLU A 837 -13.18 -17.07 2.74
C GLU A 837 -14.17 -18.23 2.80
N SER A 838 -15.43 -17.98 3.18
CA SER A 838 -16.46 -19.00 3.30
C SER A 838 -17.11 -19.35 1.98
N LYS A 839 -17.46 -18.34 1.18
CA LYS A 839 -18.25 -18.51 -0.06
C LYS A 839 -17.43 -18.44 -1.33
N ALA A 840 -16.18 -18.00 -1.26
CA ALA A 840 -15.29 -17.84 -2.39
C ALA A 840 -15.93 -17.11 -3.59
N LEU A 841 -16.72 -16.06 -3.28
CA LEU A 841 -17.47 -15.29 -4.28
C LEU A 841 -16.67 -14.17 -4.91
N ALA A 842 -15.62 -13.70 -4.26
CA ALA A 842 -14.86 -12.55 -4.69
C ALA A 842 -13.43 -12.59 -4.16
N TYR A 843 -12.48 -12.07 -4.93
CA TYR A 843 -11.13 -11.78 -4.41
C TYR A 843 -11.15 -10.58 -3.48
N SER A 844 -11.93 -9.55 -3.81
CA SER A 844 -12.05 -8.33 -3.02
C SER A 844 -13.50 -8.07 -2.63
N ALA A 845 -13.77 -8.01 -1.32
CA ALA A 845 -15.03 -7.60 -0.75
C ALA A 845 -14.77 -6.73 0.49
N SER A 846 -15.46 -5.60 0.58
CA SER A 846 -15.30 -4.68 1.71
C SER A 846 -16.58 -3.88 1.96
N SER A 847 -16.72 -3.33 3.16
CA SER A 847 -17.77 -2.39 3.48
C SER A 847 -17.23 -1.31 4.43
N ARG A 848 -17.55 -0.07 4.16
CA ARG A 848 -17.12 1.06 4.98
C ARG A 848 -18.21 2.10 5.12
N TYR A 849 -18.53 2.44 6.35
CA TYR A 849 -19.28 3.65 6.64
C TYR A 849 -18.31 4.83 6.71
N ALA A 850 -18.25 5.62 5.65
CA ALA A 850 -17.33 6.74 5.49
C ALA A 850 -17.93 7.98 6.14
N SER A 851 -17.28 8.49 7.18
CA SER A 851 -17.60 9.79 7.76
C SER A 851 -17.22 10.91 6.80
N ALA A 852 -18.03 11.94 6.73
CA ALA A 852 -17.70 13.13 5.95
C ALA A 852 -16.48 13.85 6.52
N ASP A 853 -15.76 14.57 5.66
CA ASP A 853 -14.53 15.31 5.97
C ASP A 853 -14.78 16.78 6.31
N LYS A 854 -16.05 17.19 6.34
CA LYS A 854 -16.48 18.58 6.58
C LYS A 854 -17.85 18.61 7.24
N LEU A 855 -18.07 19.60 8.11
CA LEU A 855 -19.39 19.88 8.69
C LEU A 855 -20.44 20.15 7.61
N GLY A 856 -21.66 19.69 7.85
CA GLY A 856 -22.80 19.88 6.95
C GLY A 856 -22.86 18.93 5.76
N ARG A 857 -21.97 17.92 5.71
CA ARG A 857 -21.97 16.85 4.70
C ARG A 857 -22.45 15.53 5.29
N SER A 858 -23.07 14.71 4.43
CA SER A 858 -23.56 13.40 4.82
C SER A 858 -22.47 12.36 4.83
N ASN A 859 -22.57 11.43 5.76
CA ASN A 859 -21.83 10.18 5.75
C ASN A 859 -22.40 9.24 4.67
N TYR A 860 -21.60 8.28 4.22
CA TYR A 860 -22.05 7.27 3.24
C TYR A 860 -21.54 5.89 3.61
N ASN A 861 -22.40 4.87 3.51
CA ASN A 861 -21.92 3.49 3.49
C ASN A 861 -21.63 3.06 2.06
N LEU A 862 -20.43 2.53 1.84
CA LEU A 862 -19.95 2.00 0.57
C LEU A 862 -19.57 0.54 0.78
N SER A 863 -20.22 -0.37 0.08
CA SER A 863 -19.91 -1.80 0.16
C SER A 863 -19.60 -2.32 -1.24
N TYR A 864 -18.36 -2.78 -1.41
CA TYR A 864 -17.80 -3.18 -2.69
C TYR A 864 -17.64 -4.68 -2.77
N ILE A 865 -17.88 -5.25 -3.93
CA ILE A 865 -17.54 -6.62 -4.28
C ILE A 865 -17.15 -6.71 -5.76
N GLY A 866 -15.96 -7.26 -6.02
CA GLY A 866 -15.49 -7.61 -7.37
C GLY A 866 -15.57 -9.12 -7.55
N THR A 867 -16.37 -9.58 -8.52
CA THR A 867 -16.68 -10.99 -8.73
C THR A 867 -16.70 -11.37 -10.20
N GLN A 868 -16.65 -12.66 -10.52
CA GLN A 868 -16.95 -13.11 -11.87
C GLN A 868 -18.42 -12.83 -12.21
N SER A 869 -18.68 -12.48 -13.48
CA SER A 869 -20.03 -12.11 -13.90
C SER A 869 -21.08 -13.25 -13.73
N ASP A 870 -20.66 -14.51 -13.75
CA ASP A 870 -21.52 -15.67 -13.50
C ASP A 870 -21.80 -15.90 -12.02
N LYS A 871 -20.97 -15.41 -11.09
CA LYS A 871 -21.19 -15.43 -9.63
C LYS A 871 -21.91 -14.17 -9.11
N LEU A 872 -22.25 -13.24 -10.00
CA LEU A 872 -22.90 -11.99 -9.62
C LEU A 872 -24.17 -12.19 -8.80
N PRO A 873 -25.07 -13.16 -9.09
CA PRO A 873 -26.27 -13.40 -8.28
C PRO A 873 -25.95 -13.71 -6.81
N GLU A 874 -25.04 -14.64 -6.57
CA GLU A 874 -24.62 -15.09 -5.24
C GLU A 874 -23.85 -14.01 -4.50
N ALA A 875 -22.98 -13.28 -5.19
CA ALA A 875 -22.19 -12.19 -4.63
C ALA A 875 -23.07 -11.04 -4.16
N MET A 876 -24.04 -10.62 -4.98
CA MET A 876 -25.01 -9.59 -4.62
C MET A 876 -25.92 -10.03 -3.47
N ALA A 877 -26.41 -11.26 -3.51
CA ALA A 877 -27.25 -11.80 -2.44
C ALA A 877 -26.48 -11.87 -1.12
N GLY A 878 -25.23 -12.34 -1.15
CA GLY A 878 -24.38 -12.40 0.03
C GLY A 878 -24.14 -11.03 0.66
N MET A 879 -23.74 -10.03 -0.14
CA MET A 879 -23.55 -8.67 0.36
C MET A 879 -24.84 -8.06 0.89
N ALA A 880 -25.95 -8.21 0.17
CA ALA A 880 -27.24 -7.68 0.59
C ALA A 880 -27.74 -8.33 1.89
N ALA A 881 -27.50 -9.61 2.09
CA ALA A 881 -27.82 -10.31 3.34
C ALA A 881 -27.04 -9.70 4.52
N LEU A 882 -25.73 -9.54 4.39
CA LEU A 882 -24.87 -8.95 5.42
C LEU A 882 -25.25 -7.49 5.74
N LEU A 883 -25.62 -6.71 4.73
CA LEU A 883 -26.11 -5.32 4.92
C LEU A 883 -27.52 -5.28 5.52
N THR A 884 -28.25 -6.36 5.51
CA THR A 884 -29.59 -6.48 6.11
C THR A 884 -29.49 -7.00 7.53
N GLU A 885 -28.67 -8.00 7.76
CA GLU A 885 -28.50 -8.64 9.04
C GLU A 885 -27.00 -8.87 9.32
N MET A 886 -26.49 -8.17 10.30
CA MET A 886 -25.10 -8.31 10.75
C MET A 886 -24.98 -9.55 11.62
N PRO A 887 -24.16 -10.55 11.24
CA PRO A 887 -23.94 -11.72 12.07
C PRO A 887 -23.39 -11.38 13.43
N VAL A 888 -23.86 -12.06 14.47
CA VAL A 888 -23.31 -11.99 15.83
C VAL A 888 -22.04 -12.84 15.87
N ALA A 889 -20.94 -12.25 16.35
CA ALA A 889 -19.68 -12.93 16.61
C ALA A 889 -18.95 -12.19 17.74
N ASP A 890 -19.20 -12.59 18.98
CA ASP A 890 -18.67 -11.90 20.17
C ASP A 890 -17.14 -11.92 20.19
N ALA A 891 -16.53 -13.02 19.76
CA ALA A 891 -15.08 -13.13 19.66
C ALA A 891 -14.50 -12.08 18.67
N ASN A 892 -15.14 -11.88 17.53
CA ASN A 892 -14.72 -10.89 16.54
C ASN A 892 -14.92 -9.44 17.05
N LEU A 893 -15.95 -9.20 17.86
CA LEU A 893 -16.16 -7.88 18.48
C LEU A 893 -15.03 -7.54 19.44
N GLU A 894 -14.62 -8.46 20.29
CA GLU A 894 -13.50 -8.23 21.21
C GLU A 894 -12.17 -8.07 20.46
N ILE A 895 -11.96 -8.82 19.37
CA ILE A 895 -10.81 -8.62 18.49
C ILE A 895 -10.85 -7.21 17.89
N ALA A 896 -11.98 -6.76 17.35
CA ALA A 896 -12.14 -5.44 16.76
C ALA A 896 -11.90 -4.31 17.78
N LYS A 897 -12.41 -4.45 19.01
CA LYS A 897 -12.14 -3.49 20.11
C LYS A 897 -10.64 -3.41 20.43
N ASN A 898 -10.00 -4.56 20.58
CA ASN A 898 -8.58 -4.65 20.89
C ASN A 898 -7.74 -4.09 19.74
N ALA A 899 -8.05 -4.43 18.48
CA ALA A 899 -7.38 -3.91 17.30
C ALA A 899 -7.46 -2.38 17.25
N LEU A 900 -8.64 -1.81 17.39
CA LEU A 900 -8.86 -0.36 17.38
C LEU A 900 -8.13 0.35 18.52
N ARG A 901 -8.22 -0.18 19.74
CA ARG A 901 -7.51 0.41 20.91
C ARG A 901 -6.00 0.30 20.78
N ASN A 902 -5.49 -0.86 20.38
CA ASN A 902 -4.05 -1.06 20.16
C ASN A 902 -3.54 -0.14 19.03
N SER A 903 -4.33 0.01 17.97
CA SER A 903 -4.02 0.95 16.89
C SER A 903 -3.83 2.37 17.42
N ILE A 904 -4.79 2.87 18.21
CA ILE A 904 -4.73 4.23 18.79
C ILE A 904 -3.61 4.36 19.83
N SER A 905 -3.40 3.34 20.68
CA SER A 905 -2.34 3.36 21.69
C SER A 905 -0.93 3.41 21.10
N THR A 906 -0.77 2.90 19.90
CA THR A 906 0.54 2.81 19.23
C THR A 906 0.73 3.85 18.12
N GLU A 907 -0.32 4.49 17.66
CA GLU A 907 -0.22 5.55 16.65
C GLU A 907 0.34 6.84 17.26
N ARG A 908 1.30 7.44 16.59
CA ARG A 908 1.82 8.77 16.88
C ARG A 908 1.59 9.68 15.67
N ILE A 909 0.95 10.81 15.90
CA ILE A 909 0.88 11.89 14.91
C ILE A 909 2.03 12.82 15.25
N THR A 910 3.08 12.76 14.44
CA THR A 910 4.34 13.45 14.65
C THR A 910 4.71 14.30 13.44
N LYS A 911 5.77 15.08 13.55
CA LYS A 911 6.36 15.83 12.45
C LYS A 911 5.35 16.78 11.78
N GLY A 912 5.42 16.93 10.47
CA GLY A 912 4.47 17.74 9.69
C GLY A 912 3.01 17.26 9.73
N ASN A 913 2.77 15.98 10.11
CA ASN A 913 1.41 15.45 10.22
C ASN A 913 0.60 16.09 11.34
N VAL A 914 1.25 16.68 12.35
CA VAL A 914 0.57 17.46 13.40
C VAL A 914 -0.21 18.62 12.79
N LEU A 915 0.41 19.35 11.85
CA LEU A 915 -0.21 20.47 11.14
C LEU A 915 -1.37 20.05 10.25
N LEU A 916 -1.20 18.92 9.53
CA LEU A 916 -2.26 18.36 8.67
C LEU A 916 -3.45 17.83 9.50
N SER A 917 -3.16 17.22 10.64
CA SER A 917 -4.19 16.76 11.59
C SER A 917 -4.99 17.94 12.15
N TYR A 918 -4.32 19.03 12.51
CA TYR A 918 -4.97 20.27 12.95
C TYR A 918 -5.90 20.85 11.86
N GLU A 919 -5.41 20.95 10.61
CA GLU A 919 -6.22 21.44 9.50
C GLU A 919 -7.49 20.58 9.29
N ARG A 920 -7.36 19.26 9.45
CA ARG A 920 -8.51 18.34 9.37
C ARG A 920 -9.48 18.53 10.53
N ALA A 921 -8.96 18.62 11.76
CA ALA A 921 -9.77 18.85 12.95
C ALA A 921 -10.57 20.17 12.82
N ARG A 922 -9.90 21.24 12.39
CA ARG A 922 -10.52 22.55 12.15
C ARG A 922 -11.71 22.49 11.17
N ARG A 923 -11.60 21.73 10.08
CA ARG A 923 -12.70 21.53 9.11
C ARG A 923 -13.90 20.82 9.68
N LEU A 924 -13.67 19.99 10.69
CA LEU A 924 -14.72 19.27 11.44
C LEU A 924 -15.23 20.05 12.66
N GLY A 925 -14.76 21.29 12.85
CA GLY A 925 -15.12 22.11 14.00
C GLY A 925 -14.55 21.61 15.32
N LEU A 926 -13.40 20.92 15.29
CA LEU A 926 -12.72 20.35 16.43
C LEU A 926 -11.45 21.14 16.75
N ASP A 927 -11.14 21.25 18.03
CA ASP A 927 -9.92 21.84 18.58
C ASP A 927 -9.03 20.83 19.32
N TYR A 928 -9.35 19.54 19.19
CA TYR A 928 -8.66 18.42 19.84
C TYR A 928 -8.59 17.19 18.94
N ASP A 929 -7.74 16.25 19.33
CA ASP A 929 -7.56 14.95 18.64
C ASP A 929 -8.73 13.99 18.96
N LEU A 930 -9.60 13.76 17.98
CA LEU A 930 -10.81 12.94 18.10
C LEU A 930 -10.53 11.46 18.41
N ARG A 931 -9.29 10.98 18.21
CA ARG A 931 -8.90 9.62 18.60
C ARG A 931 -9.09 9.37 20.10
N ARG A 932 -9.02 10.43 20.92
CA ARG A 932 -9.31 10.38 22.36
C ARG A 932 -10.72 9.83 22.63
N ASP A 933 -11.71 10.34 21.92
CA ASP A 933 -13.11 9.94 22.12
C ASP A 933 -13.36 8.52 21.62
N VAL A 934 -12.73 8.16 20.49
CA VAL A 934 -12.78 6.79 19.94
C VAL A 934 -12.18 5.81 20.95
N TYR A 935 -11.00 6.10 21.49
CA TYR A 935 -10.31 5.24 22.45
C TYR A 935 -11.13 5.04 23.74
N ALA A 936 -11.67 6.12 24.28
CA ALA A 936 -12.46 6.08 25.52
C ALA A 936 -13.76 5.30 25.37
N SER A 937 -14.44 5.46 24.22
CA SER A 937 -15.76 4.85 23.99
C SER A 937 -15.68 3.36 23.61
N THR A 938 -14.63 2.95 22.90
CA THR A 938 -14.55 1.60 22.27
C THR A 938 -14.62 0.47 23.30
N GLN A 939 -14.02 0.63 24.48
CA GLN A 939 -13.93 -0.45 25.49
C GLN A 939 -15.29 -0.95 25.97
N ASN A 940 -16.21 -0.03 26.20
CA ASN A 940 -17.53 -0.32 26.79
C ASN A 940 -18.63 -0.53 25.75
N MET A 941 -18.31 -0.37 24.46
CA MET A 941 -19.27 -0.51 23.38
C MET A 941 -19.71 -1.96 23.23
N THR A 942 -21.00 -2.19 23.09
CA THR A 942 -21.61 -3.52 23.03
C THR A 942 -22.00 -3.90 21.59
N PHE A 943 -22.20 -5.19 21.34
CA PHE A 943 -22.75 -5.64 20.05
C PHE A 943 -24.14 -5.03 19.80
N ALA A 944 -24.97 -4.89 20.82
CA ALA A 944 -26.29 -4.28 20.70
C ALA A 944 -26.23 -2.82 20.19
N GLU A 945 -25.22 -2.05 20.56
CA GLU A 945 -25.01 -0.69 20.04
C GLU A 945 -24.61 -0.69 18.58
N LEU A 946 -23.72 -1.62 18.14
CA LEU A 946 -23.40 -1.80 16.73
C LEU A 946 -24.60 -2.26 15.91
N GLN A 947 -25.41 -3.18 16.45
CA GLN A 947 -26.62 -3.65 15.80
C GLN A 947 -27.67 -2.54 15.68
N LYS A 948 -27.82 -1.71 16.71
CA LYS A 948 -28.68 -0.51 16.67
C LYS A 948 -28.19 0.46 15.59
N PHE A 949 -26.88 0.68 15.52
CA PHE A 949 -26.28 1.52 14.48
C PHE A 949 -26.56 0.96 13.09
N GLN A 950 -26.28 -0.31 12.84
CA GLN A 950 -26.52 -0.94 11.54
C GLN A 950 -28.00 -0.90 11.15
N THR A 951 -28.89 -1.19 12.09
CA THR A 951 -30.35 -1.16 11.87
C THR A 951 -30.81 0.24 11.48
N ALA A 952 -30.35 1.25 12.20
CA ALA A 952 -30.78 2.65 11.99
C ALA A 952 -30.15 3.30 10.77
N LYS A 953 -28.86 2.98 10.46
CA LYS A 953 -28.07 3.72 9.47
C LYS A 953 -27.83 2.97 8.17
N ILE A 954 -28.05 1.64 8.11
CA ILE A 954 -27.74 0.81 6.95
C ILE A 954 -28.93 -0.05 6.54
N ARG A 955 -29.47 -0.89 7.44
CA ARG A 955 -30.54 -1.85 7.12
C ARG A 955 -31.81 -1.17 6.58
N GLY A 956 -32.27 -0.15 7.24
CA GLY A 956 -33.53 0.56 6.92
C GLY A 956 -33.39 1.59 5.80
N GLN A 957 -32.20 1.81 5.27
CA GLN A 957 -31.96 2.86 4.29
C GLN A 957 -32.10 2.34 2.85
N ASN A 958 -32.53 3.23 1.96
CA ASN A 958 -32.54 2.92 0.54
C ASN A 958 -31.11 2.83 0.01
N ARG A 959 -30.89 1.85 -0.85
CA ARG A 959 -29.60 1.58 -1.47
C ARG A 959 -29.67 1.79 -2.96
N VAL A 960 -28.63 2.43 -3.49
CA VAL A 960 -28.37 2.47 -4.92
C VAL A 960 -27.22 1.51 -5.19
N VAL A 961 -27.40 0.66 -6.19
CA VAL A 961 -26.37 -0.29 -6.62
C VAL A 961 -25.74 0.24 -7.91
N LEU A 962 -24.43 0.32 -7.92
CA LEU A 962 -23.62 0.67 -9.08
C LEU A 962 -22.95 -0.60 -9.60
N VAL A 963 -23.03 -0.83 -10.90
CA VAL A 963 -22.45 -2.03 -11.56
C VAL A 963 -21.65 -1.60 -12.77
N ILE A 964 -20.43 -2.09 -12.88
CA ILE A 964 -19.65 -2.02 -14.12
C ILE A 964 -19.31 -3.45 -14.56
N GLY A 965 -19.54 -3.75 -15.83
CA GLY A 965 -19.31 -5.08 -16.39
C GLY A 965 -19.80 -5.18 -17.83
N SER A 966 -19.45 -6.28 -18.49
CA SER A 966 -19.85 -6.51 -19.89
C SER A 966 -21.34 -6.80 -20.00
N LYS A 967 -22.03 -6.06 -20.84
CA LYS A 967 -23.47 -6.23 -21.14
C LYS A 967 -23.84 -7.68 -21.42
N ASP A 968 -23.02 -8.39 -22.19
CA ASP A 968 -23.29 -9.76 -22.61
C ASP A 968 -23.10 -10.80 -21.50
N ARG A 969 -22.50 -10.40 -20.39
CA ARG A 969 -22.18 -11.25 -19.23
C ARG A 969 -23.01 -10.94 -17.99
N LEU A 970 -23.61 -9.73 -17.91
CA LEU A 970 -24.43 -9.31 -16.78
C LEU A 970 -25.80 -9.97 -16.76
N ASN A 971 -26.22 -10.46 -15.60
CA ASN A 971 -27.56 -11.01 -15.40
C ASN A 971 -28.55 -9.90 -14.99
N PHE A 972 -29.20 -9.28 -15.96
CA PHE A 972 -30.15 -8.18 -15.72
C PHE A 972 -31.41 -8.58 -14.94
N LYS A 973 -31.85 -9.86 -15.02
CA LYS A 973 -32.96 -10.34 -14.19
C LYS A 973 -32.58 -10.34 -12.70
N GLU A 974 -31.34 -10.67 -12.41
CA GLU A 974 -30.83 -10.64 -11.05
C GLU A 974 -30.69 -9.21 -10.56
N LEU A 975 -30.09 -8.33 -11.36
CA LEU A 975 -29.96 -6.91 -11.04
C LEU A 975 -31.31 -6.25 -10.73
N ALA A 976 -32.36 -6.61 -11.43
CA ALA A 976 -33.71 -6.07 -11.23
C ALA A 976 -34.32 -6.39 -9.84
N LYS A 977 -33.81 -7.38 -9.12
CA LYS A 977 -34.24 -7.69 -7.74
C LYS A 977 -33.84 -6.60 -6.74
N TYR A 978 -32.83 -5.81 -7.08
CA TYR A 978 -32.25 -4.78 -6.18
C TYR A 978 -32.79 -3.38 -6.47
N GLY A 979 -33.53 -3.17 -7.54
CA GLY A 979 -34.15 -1.91 -7.89
C GLY A 979 -34.38 -1.76 -9.39
N THR A 980 -34.91 -0.60 -9.79
CA THR A 980 -35.08 -0.28 -11.21
C THR A 980 -33.71 -0.19 -11.89
N VAL A 981 -33.51 -1.04 -12.90
CA VAL A 981 -32.24 -1.11 -13.64
C VAL A 981 -32.20 -0.03 -14.70
N GLN A 982 -31.17 0.80 -14.67
CA GLN A 982 -30.94 1.89 -15.61
C GLN A 982 -29.50 1.88 -16.09
N GLN A 983 -29.32 1.89 -17.41
CA GLN A 983 -28.00 2.12 -17.99
C GLN A 983 -27.65 3.61 -17.86
N LEU A 984 -26.41 3.88 -17.42
CA LEU A 984 -25.81 5.21 -17.51
C LEU A 984 -24.84 5.24 -18.70
N THR A 985 -24.94 6.28 -19.49
CA THR A 985 -23.96 6.52 -20.54
C THR A 985 -22.75 7.24 -19.96
N LEU A 986 -21.58 7.01 -20.55
CA LEU A 986 -20.36 7.73 -20.14
C LEU A 986 -20.53 9.25 -20.29
N LYS A 987 -21.31 9.71 -21.28
CA LYS A 987 -21.60 11.13 -21.44
C LYS A 987 -22.37 11.72 -20.24
N GLU A 988 -23.36 10.99 -19.73
CA GLU A 988 -24.16 11.45 -18.58
C GLU A 988 -23.33 11.59 -17.32
N ILE A 989 -22.48 10.60 -17.03
CA ILE A 989 -21.72 10.57 -15.76
C ILE A 989 -20.43 11.40 -15.80
N PHE A 990 -19.85 11.63 -16.98
CA PHE A 990 -18.68 12.50 -17.15
C PHE A 990 -19.05 13.96 -17.48
N GLY A 991 -20.24 14.22 -18.01
CA GLY A 991 -20.70 15.57 -18.37
C GLY A 991 -20.12 16.10 -19.69
N TYR A 992 -19.39 15.27 -20.48
CA TYR A 992 -18.80 15.63 -21.76
C TYR A 992 -18.72 14.47 -22.75
#